data_177b30d5a6a33ff0fd1b6a3c489f1c5a
#
_entry.id   177b30d5a6a33ff0fd1b6a3c489f1c5a
#
_cell.length_a   1.000
_cell.length_b   1.000
_cell.length_c   1.000
_cell.angle_alpha   90.00
_cell.angle_beta   90.00
_cell.angle_gamma   90.00
#
_symmetry.space_group_name_H-M   'P 1'
#
loop_
_entity.id
_entity.type
_entity.pdbx_description
1 polymer ?
#
loop_
_entity_poly.entity_id
_entity_poly.type
_entity_poly.pdbx_seq_one_letter_code
_entity_poly.pdbx_strand_id
1 'polypeptide(L)'
;MKKARLLITALMLFAAALYAGAQNISVSGTVIDAGNGDPVVGATVQLKGSATKYSITDLDGRYSLSAVPSNGTLVVTLIGFKTAEFPINGRAQIDLPLSVDTEILEDAIIVGYGSAKKISAITGSAATVGAKLLQNAPVASVGDALQGQVAGLQVWSNSGEPSATISMRIRGVNSISADTEPLFVLDGSPVPASIFSALNANDIENITVMKDASATSIYGSRAANGVVFITTKAGRSSEKPVFTVRAQYGVSNIVNHNIQLMNSEQWFDFNEMMDPTFLDKPGRAAQKDFALDHNINTNWVDYFFKPHAPTWQADATFSGGTSKTDYYVSLGALTQEGNAPYSDMSRISFMSKLNAQLNDWIKTGFSMNLTYQDVNTTGFSNQRASVYNPMFMASQMYPWMLPYEYTVNADGSLTLGEERTYFEEQGFYNTYYVQKIQPSTTNYIRLSGNLYEQFTPVKGLTLRAVQALNGNDRRISNKANPVGPFKGAGTAGESFSRYYQMTFTNTAEYEFDFAEKNNVNILLGQESILSTTNAFGTSVEGITDLRQEEINYGTVYKKPSWSKSEEVFNSYFSRIGYNHDDKYLLDASFRRDGSSLFGKNRRYANFWSIGARWNITKEAWLSNIPWLNNLSIKASYGTTGNSSIDNYLAYGIVGAYGSLYNGKAAWGLSSPSNDDLSWEVVENLNVGVSTKLFNSLSIDVDFYNKVTKDMLMEIPYSMTTGHSSGWGNVADMLNRGVDFELSYDVPMPQDFYLNLSANFNYNRNEITKLFDGRDSFEISGTGLKLEVGRPFGEFFLVRNAGVDPRDGMQMYYDAEGNKTKTFSDDYAAFTGKQMFAPWAGGFNFTFGWKGLSIGAQFSWVAGKYTRNNDKFFLMNPLFLTDGNGAAELLNMWTTPGQVTDVPCLESERKTGNDIWLEDASFLRLKNLQCAYTLPRNLVRKIGFIDNVKVFVVGRNLLTFTKYTGYDPESSSNLQLGRYPNSKQFTFGAEINF
;
A
#
# COMPACT_ATOMS: atom_id res chain seq x y z
N MET A 1 60.78 56.80 -40.01
CA MET A 1 59.71 56.08 -40.79
C MET A 1 59.53 54.59 -40.40
N LYS A 2 60.47 53.84 -39.95
CA LYS A 2 60.28 52.42 -39.57
C LYS A 2 59.46 52.25 -38.27
N LYS A 3 59.54 53.11 -37.26
CA LYS A 3 58.78 52.99 -35.99
C LYS A 3 57.29 53.32 -36.15
N ALA A 4 56.95 54.22 -37.08
CA ALA A 4 55.52 54.56 -37.35
C ALA A 4 54.79 53.39 -38.07
N ARG A 5 55.47 52.65 -38.94
CA ARG A 5 54.90 51.47 -39.63
C ARG A 5 54.64 50.33 -38.64
N LEU A 6 55.48 50.08 -37.62
CA LEU A 6 55.27 49.02 -36.59
C LEU A 6 54.06 49.40 -35.71
N LEU A 7 53.88 50.70 -35.38
CA LEU A 7 52.77 51.11 -34.54
C LEU A 7 51.43 50.95 -35.27
N ILE A 8 51.42 51.30 -36.59
CA ILE A 8 50.21 51.14 -37.41
C ILE A 8 49.87 49.63 -37.62
N THR A 9 50.91 48.79 -37.83
CA THR A 9 50.68 47.36 -37.99
C THR A 9 50.20 46.72 -36.68
N ALA A 10 50.70 47.16 -35.51
CA ALA A 10 50.21 46.71 -34.20
C ALA A 10 48.80 47.21 -33.91
N LEU A 11 48.46 48.45 -34.29
CA LEU A 11 47.11 48.99 -34.18
C LEU A 11 46.14 48.30 -35.14
N MET A 12 46.55 47.93 -36.34
CA MET A 12 45.69 47.16 -37.27
C MET A 12 45.51 45.71 -36.80
N LEU A 13 46.51 45.06 -36.17
CA LEU A 13 46.37 43.76 -35.57
C LEU A 13 45.53 43.80 -34.30
N PHE A 14 45.58 44.87 -33.54
CA PHE A 14 44.72 45.10 -32.38
C PHE A 14 43.27 45.43 -32.79
N ALA A 15 43.07 46.20 -33.85
CA ALA A 15 41.78 46.43 -34.47
C ALA A 15 41.20 45.17 -35.12
N ALA A 16 42.01 44.29 -35.73
CA ALA A 16 41.57 43.02 -36.27
C ALA A 16 41.19 42.00 -35.16
N ALA A 17 41.85 42.06 -33.99
CA ALA A 17 41.53 41.28 -32.82
C ALA A 17 40.20 41.76 -32.13
N LEU A 18 39.87 43.08 -32.25
CA LEU A 18 38.60 43.64 -31.77
C LEU A 18 37.42 43.39 -32.74
N TYR A 19 37.67 42.98 -33.99
CA TYR A 19 36.67 42.60 -34.97
C TYR A 19 36.40 41.09 -35.08
N ALA A 20 36.91 40.26 -34.18
CA ALA A 20 36.43 38.91 -33.95
C ALA A 20 35.06 38.99 -33.26
N GLY A 21 34.13 39.69 -33.84
CA GLY A 21 32.73 39.73 -33.49
C GLY A 21 32.17 38.32 -33.55
N ALA A 22 31.55 37.88 -32.51
CA ALA A 22 30.87 36.56 -32.45
C ALA A 22 30.04 36.38 -33.73
N GLN A 23 30.46 35.44 -34.60
CA GLN A 23 29.66 35.08 -35.76
C GLN A 23 28.33 34.51 -35.28
N ASN A 24 27.24 35.15 -35.71
CA ASN A 24 25.91 34.60 -35.48
C ASN A 24 25.72 33.35 -36.33
N ILE A 25 25.39 32.24 -35.69
CA ILE A 25 25.12 30.95 -36.31
C ILE A 25 23.68 30.54 -36.06
N SER A 26 23.18 29.59 -36.84
CA SER A 26 21.95 28.86 -36.51
C SER A 26 22.32 27.58 -35.79
N VAL A 27 21.67 27.35 -34.65
CA VAL A 27 21.90 26.15 -33.82
C VAL A 27 20.61 25.34 -33.79
N SER A 28 20.71 24.06 -34.04
CA SER A 28 19.62 23.10 -33.96
C SER A 28 20.06 21.82 -33.29
N GLY A 29 19.15 20.99 -32.83
CA GLY A 29 19.43 19.72 -32.20
C GLY A 29 18.18 19.15 -31.54
N THR A 30 18.37 18.18 -30.71
CA THR A 30 17.29 17.48 -29.98
C THR A 30 17.53 17.62 -28.49
N VAL A 31 16.46 17.93 -27.75
CA VAL A 31 16.44 17.81 -26.27
C VAL A 31 15.98 16.42 -25.94
N ILE A 32 16.77 15.68 -25.16
CA ILE A 32 16.50 14.29 -24.77
C ILE A 32 16.55 14.13 -23.25
N ASP A 33 15.77 13.21 -22.70
CA ASP A 33 15.88 12.78 -21.31
C ASP A 33 17.19 11.98 -21.14
N ALA A 34 18.08 12.45 -20.28
CA ALA A 34 19.37 11.83 -20.03
C ALA A 34 19.25 10.42 -19.43
N GLY A 35 18.12 10.09 -18.75
CA GLY A 35 17.91 8.81 -18.10
C GLY A 35 17.47 7.70 -19.05
N ASN A 36 16.58 8.01 -20.01
CA ASN A 36 15.99 6.99 -20.89
C ASN A 36 16.19 7.27 -22.39
N GLY A 37 16.76 8.44 -22.75
CA GLY A 37 17.00 8.84 -24.14
C GLY A 37 15.75 9.31 -24.87
N ASP A 38 14.60 9.44 -24.19
CA ASP A 38 13.35 9.93 -24.79
C ASP A 38 13.47 11.40 -25.16
N PRO A 39 12.78 11.84 -26.25
CA PRO A 39 12.72 13.26 -26.58
C PRO A 39 11.94 14.02 -25.52
N VAL A 40 12.44 15.13 -25.16
CA VAL A 40 11.79 16.06 -24.25
C VAL A 40 10.96 17.04 -25.06
N VAL A 41 9.65 16.82 -25.08
CA VAL A 41 8.68 17.64 -25.82
C VAL A 41 8.27 18.86 -25.01
N GLY A 42 8.15 20.02 -25.65
CA GLY A 42 7.70 21.24 -24.99
C GLY A 42 8.78 21.94 -24.15
N ALA A 43 10.04 21.44 -24.18
CA ALA A 43 11.14 22.13 -23.52
C ALA A 43 11.45 23.46 -24.16
N THR A 44 11.64 24.50 -23.36
CA THR A 44 12.07 25.81 -23.82
C THR A 44 13.58 25.85 -23.89
N VAL A 45 14.14 25.99 -25.10
CA VAL A 45 15.56 26.23 -25.36
C VAL A 45 15.76 27.71 -25.62
N GLN A 46 16.44 28.41 -24.73
CA GLN A 46 16.59 29.86 -24.75
C GLN A 46 18.06 30.26 -24.77
N LEU A 47 18.43 31.31 -25.51
CA LEU A 47 19.75 31.92 -25.39
C LEU A 47 19.88 32.65 -24.05
N LYS A 48 20.87 32.31 -23.26
CA LYS A 48 21.12 32.97 -21.95
C LYS A 48 21.25 34.48 -22.08
N GLY A 49 20.45 35.21 -21.31
CA GLY A 49 20.42 36.68 -21.34
C GLY A 49 19.54 37.30 -22.42
N SER A 50 18.78 36.52 -23.19
CA SER A 50 17.85 37.04 -24.21
C SER A 50 16.44 36.52 -24.00
N ALA A 51 15.48 37.37 -23.69
CA ALA A 51 14.08 37.02 -23.53
C ALA A 51 13.35 36.69 -24.85
N THR A 52 13.89 37.09 -25.99
CA THR A 52 13.24 36.98 -27.31
C THR A 52 13.83 35.89 -28.20
N LYS A 53 14.98 35.31 -27.86
CA LYS A 53 15.66 34.23 -28.58
C LYS A 53 15.41 32.91 -27.91
N TYR A 54 14.31 32.24 -28.22
CA TYR A 54 13.95 30.92 -27.70
C TYR A 54 13.28 30.07 -28.79
N SER A 55 13.30 28.77 -28.58
CA SER A 55 12.60 27.74 -29.36
C SER A 55 11.94 26.76 -28.37
N ILE A 56 10.75 26.32 -28.67
CA ILE A 56 10.09 25.22 -27.92
C ILE A 56 10.32 23.95 -28.70
N THR A 57 10.69 22.87 -28.02
CA THR A 57 10.93 21.57 -28.66
C THR A 57 9.63 20.98 -29.20
N ASP A 58 9.71 20.43 -30.40
CA ASP A 58 8.62 19.68 -31.04
C ASP A 58 8.44 18.28 -30.43
N LEU A 59 7.54 17.47 -31.00
CA LEU A 59 7.26 16.10 -30.55
C LEU A 59 8.48 15.17 -30.64
N ASP A 60 9.44 15.52 -31.45
CA ASP A 60 10.72 14.83 -31.59
C ASP A 60 11.80 15.41 -30.67
N GLY A 61 11.43 16.32 -29.76
CA GLY A 61 12.36 17.06 -28.93
C GLY A 61 13.26 18.02 -29.70
N ARG A 62 12.98 18.30 -30.98
CA ARG A 62 13.85 19.15 -31.83
C ARG A 62 13.62 20.62 -31.53
N TYR A 63 14.72 21.37 -31.59
CA TYR A 63 14.70 22.82 -31.52
C TYR A 63 15.55 23.42 -32.62
N SER A 64 15.28 24.68 -32.96
CA SER A 64 16.09 25.46 -33.87
C SER A 64 16.08 26.93 -33.44
N LEU A 65 17.26 27.50 -33.31
CA LEU A 65 17.47 28.92 -32.98
C LEU A 65 18.37 29.56 -34.05
N SER A 66 17.87 30.60 -34.69
CA SER A 66 18.62 31.33 -35.70
C SER A 66 19.29 32.60 -35.16
N ALA A 67 20.42 32.97 -35.75
CA ALA A 67 21.16 34.18 -35.42
C ALA A 67 21.56 34.29 -33.93
N VAL A 68 22.12 33.22 -33.36
CA VAL A 68 22.67 33.18 -32.00
C VAL A 68 24.21 33.35 -32.05
N PRO A 69 24.83 34.03 -31.07
CA PRO A 69 26.28 34.15 -31.01
C PRO A 69 26.96 32.78 -30.89
N SER A 70 28.01 32.53 -31.65
CA SER A 70 28.74 31.25 -31.63
C SER A 70 29.37 30.91 -30.27
N ASN A 71 29.62 31.90 -29.42
CA ASN A 71 30.10 31.75 -28.03
C ASN A 71 28.98 31.85 -26.98
N GLY A 72 27.70 31.83 -27.39
CA GLY A 72 26.56 31.89 -26.49
C GLY A 72 26.35 30.60 -25.68
N THR A 73 25.47 30.66 -24.72
CA THR A 73 25.04 29.51 -23.91
C THR A 73 23.53 29.34 -24.08
N LEU A 74 23.09 28.13 -24.33
CA LEU A 74 21.69 27.74 -24.35
C LEU A 74 21.26 27.34 -22.94
N VAL A 75 20.12 27.82 -22.49
CA VAL A 75 19.43 27.42 -21.26
C VAL A 75 18.21 26.61 -21.65
N VAL A 76 18.11 25.41 -21.17
CA VAL A 76 16.97 24.52 -21.44
C VAL A 76 16.15 24.34 -20.17
N THR A 77 14.85 24.57 -20.27
CA THR A 77 13.91 24.49 -19.17
C THR A 77 12.67 23.72 -19.58
N LEU A 78 12.23 22.80 -18.72
CA LEU A 78 10.95 22.13 -18.80
C LEU A 78 10.52 21.71 -17.39
N ILE A 79 9.24 21.83 -17.08
CA ILE A 79 8.69 21.33 -15.80
C ILE A 79 8.94 19.82 -15.71
N GLY A 80 9.47 19.36 -14.58
CA GLY A 80 9.87 17.96 -14.37
C GLY A 80 11.29 17.61 -14.83
N PHE A 81 12.08 18.58 -15.31
CA PHE A 81 13.48 18.42 -15.69
C PHE A 81 14.35 19.52 -15.06
N LYS A 82 15.59 19.18 -14.73
CA LYS A 82 16.57 20.17 -14.22
C LYS A 82 16.91 21.17 -15.32
N THR A 83 16.82 22.45 -14.99
CA THR A 83 17.33 23.49 -15.89
C THR A 83 18.82 23.26 -16.17
N ALA A 84 19.19 23.16 -17.42
CA ALA A 84 20.55 22.89 -17.83
C ALA A 84 21.09 23.96 -18.79
N GLU A 85 22.39 24.23 -18.67
CA GLU A 85 23.08 25.22 -19.51
C GLU A 85 24.10 24.53 -20.42
N PHE A 86 24.06 24.83 -21.68
CA PHE A 86 24.94 24.20 -22.70
C PHE A 86 25.65 25.28 -23.51
N PRO A 87 26.99 25.36 -23.47
CA PRO A 87 27.74 26.29 -24.27
C PRO A 87 27.71 25.89 -25.75
N ILE A 88 27.44 26.83 -26.64
CA ILE A 88 27.35 26.61 -28.07
C ILE A 88 28.72 26.26 -28.68
N ASN A 89 29.77 27.01 -28.31
CA ASN A 89 31.15 26.76 -28.73
C ASN A 89 31.30 26.56 -30.24
N GLY A 90 30.61 27.37 -31.04
CA GLY A 90 30.65 27.34 -32.50
C GLY A 90 29.95 26.15 -33.17
N ARG A 91 29.26 25.26 -32.42
CA ARG A 91 28.55 24.10 -32.94
C ARG A 91 27.20 24.50 -33.52
N ALA A 92 26.92 24.08 -34.76
CA ALA A 92 25.62 24.30 -35.41
C ALA A 92 24.59 23.21 -35.04
N GLN A 93 25.02 22.04 -34.56
CA GLN A 93 24.15 20.97 -34.11
C GLN A 93 24.56 20.54 -32.72
N ILE A 94 23.62 20.60 -31.77
CA ILE A 94 23.85 20.28 -30.35
C ILE A 94 22.65 19.53 -29.80
N ASP A 95 22.84 18.28 -29.41
CA ASP A 95 21.83 17.56 -28.65
C ASP A 95 21.99 17.88 -27.16
N LEU A 96 20.87 18.12 -26.48
CA LEU A 96 20.78 18.70 -25.15
C LEU A 96 20.15 17.69 -24.19
N PRO A 97 20.94 16.84 -23.50
CA PRO A 97 20.42 15.91 -22.53
C PRO A 97 19.91 16.67 -21.29
N LEU A 98 18.62 16.52 -20.96
CA LEU A 98 18.05 17.00 -19.72
C LEU A 98 17.91 15.86 -18.73
N SER A 99 18.42 16.03 -17.55
CA SER A 99 18.15 15.11 -16.45
C SER A 99 16.77 15.40 -15.88
N VAL A 100 15.99 14.34 -15.63
CA VAL A 100 14.73 14.46 -14.90
C VAL A 100 15.04 15.12 -13.57
N ASP A 101 14.29 16.13 -13.23
CA ASP A 101 14.31 16.66 -11.89
C ASP A 101 13.60 15.63 -11.00
N THR A 102 14.39 14.82 -10.28
CA THR A 102 13.87 13.89 -9.28
C THR A 102 13.33 14.62 -8.06
N GLU A 103 13.58 15.90 -7.97
CA GLU A 103 12.87 16.76 -7.06
C GLU A 103 11.49 17.09 -7.63
N ILE A 104 10.52 16.35 -7.12
CA ILE A 104 9.08 16.68 -7.20
C ILE A 104 8.79 18.05 -6.54
N LEU A 105 9.81 18.84 -6.25
CA LEU A 105 9.74 20.13 -5.57
C LEU A 105 9.12 21.26 -6.41
N GLU A 106 9.00 21.09 -7.74
CA GLU A 106 8.37 22.08 -8.61
C GLU A 106 7.02 21.62 -9.19
N ASP A 107 6.62 20.37 -9.03
CA ASP A 107 5.30 19.92 -9.45
C ASP A 107 4.24 20.58 -8.57
N ALA A 108 3.32 21.26 -9.22
CA ALA A 108 2.16 21.83 -8.54
C ALA A 108 1.24 20.67 -8.13
N ILE A 109 1.04 20.51 -6.83
CA ILE A 109 0.10 19.54 -6.28
C ILE A 109 -1.17 20.25 -5.80
N ILE A 110 -2.29 19.57 -5.91
CA ILE A 110 -3.55 20.04 -5.34
C ILE A 110 -3.57 19.67 -3.87
N VAL A 111 -3.61 20.64 -2.98
CA VAL A 111 -3.76 20.45 -1.55
C VAL A 111 -5.17 20.87 -1.14
N GLY A 112 -5.98 19.92 -0.76
CA GLY A 112 -7.38 20.17 -0.42
C GLY A 112 -8.24 20.46 -1.65
N TYR A 113 -9.19 21.34 -1.50
CA TYR A 113 -10.18 21.70 -2.52
C TYR A 113 -9.81 22.96 -3.33
N GLY A 114 -8.63 23.54 -3.07
CA GLY A 114 -8.17 24.77 -3.69
C GLY A 114 -7.38 24.57 -4.98
N SER A 115 -6.77 25.65 -5.44
CA SER A 115 -5.88 25.65 -6.59
C SER A 115 -4.59 24.87 -6.32
N ALA A 116 -3.97 24.35 -7.38
CA ALA A 116 -2.69 23.66 -7.30
C ALA A 116 -1.60 24.59 -6.74
N LYS A 117 -0.81 24.10 -5.80
CA LYS A 117 0.32 24.82 -5.19
C LYS A 117 1.61 24.05 -5.39
N LYS A 118 2.72 24.77 -5.53
CA LYS A 118 4.05 24.13 -5.49
C LYS A 118 4.28 23.51 -4.12
N ILE A 119 4.97 22.38 -4.05
CA ILE A 119 5.33 21.73 -2.78
C ILE A 119 6.12 22.69 -1.88
N SER A 120 7.00 23.53 -2.46
CA SER A 120 7.75 24.56 -1.74
C SER A 120 6.87 25.66 -1.12
N ALA A 121 5.61 25.78 -1.55
CA ALA A 121 4.61 26.71 -1.02
C ALA A 121 3.63 26.09 -0.03
N ILE A 122 3.82 24.83 0.36
CA ILE A 122 2.99 24.13 1.34
C ILE A 122 3.61 24.29 2.72
N THR A 123 2.80 24.68 3.70
CA THR A 123 3.23 24.83 5.09
C THR A 123 3.26 23.52 5.85
N GLY A 124 2.52 22.51 5.38
CA GLY A 124 2.41 21.19 5.97
C GLY A 124 3.44 20.17 5.49
N SER A 125 3.37 18.96 6.07
CA SER A 125 4.19 17.81 5.70
C SER A 125 3.46 16.95 4.66
N ALA A 126 4.00 16.91 3.45
CA ALA A 126 3.50 16.08 2.36
C ALA A 126 4.68 15.48 1.59
N ALA A 127 4.50 14.25 1.10
CA ALA A 127 5.46 13.57 0.24
C ALA A 127 4.74 13.03 -1.00
N THR A 128 5.37 13.13 -2.17
CA THR A 128 4.76 12.75 -3.45
C THR A 128 5.57 11.65 -4.13
N VAL A 129 4.87 10.64 -4.65
CA VAL A 129 5.42 9.55 -5.45
C VAL A 129 4.89 9.72 -6.88
N GLY A 130 5.80 9.94 -7.82
CA GLY A 130 5.45 10.21 -9.22
C GLY A 130 5.20 8.95 -10.05
N ALA A 131 4.57 9.16 -11.23
CA ALA A 131 4.17 8.10 -12.18
C ALA A 131 5.29 7.10 -12.52
N LYS A 132 6.52 7.55 -12.72
CA LYS A 132 7.64 6.68 -13.11
C LYS A 132 7.90 5.56 -12.10
N LEU A 133 7.84 5.86 -10.79
CA LEU A 133 8.01 4.86 -9.74
C LEU A 133 6.84 3.88 -9.70
N LEU A 134 5.62 4.37 -9.90
CA LEU A 134 4.40 3.57 -9.89
C LEU A 134 4.32 2.62 -11.09
N GLN A 135 4.65 3.10 -12.29
CA GLN A 135 4.61 2.34 -13.54
C GLN A 135 5.69 1.27 -13.63
N ASN A 136 6.81 1.50 -12.96
CA ASN A 136 7.92 0.55 -12.95
C ASN A 136 7.68 -0.64 -12.01
N ALA A 137 6.59 -0.61 -11.23
CA ALA A 137 6.17 -1.71 -10.39
C ALA A 137 4.94 -2.40 -11.03
N PRO A 138 5.07 -3.55 -11.70
CA PRO A 138 3.93 -4.30 -12.23
C PRO A 138 3.16 -4.92 -11.06
N VAL A 139 2.26 -4.15 -10.47
CA VAL A 139 1.51 -4.50 -9.27
C VAL A 139 0.03 -4.63 -9.59
N ALA A 140 -0.62 -5.63 -8.99
CA ALA A 140 -2.07 -5.74 -9.02
C ALA A 140 -2.75 -4.62 -8.22
N SER A 141 -2.09 -4.14 -7.15
CA SER A 141 -2.57 -3.04 -6.31
C SER A 141 -1.57 -1.87 -6.29
N VAL A 142 -2.09 -0.67 -6.53
CA VAL A 142 -1.32 0.59 -6.48
C VAL A 142 -0.60 0.81 -5.16
N GLY A 143 -1.22 0.38 -4.07
CA GLY A 143 -0.64 0.57 -2.74
C GLY A 143 0.67 -0.18 -2.51
N ASP A 144 0.85 -1.35 -3.13
CA ASP A 144 2.12 -2.09 -3.06
C ASP A 144 3.32 -1.28 -3.57
N ALA A 145 3.09 -0.41 -4.56
CA ALA A 145 4.13 0.45 -5.12
C ALA A 145 4.58 1.56 -4.16
N LEU A 146 3.77 1.87 -3.13
CA LEU A 146 4.09 2.91 -2.14
C LEU A 146 4.95 2.40 -0.99
N GLN A 147 5.11 1.09 -0.83
CA GLN A 147 5.83 0.52 0.30
C GLN A 147 7.32 0.92 0.30
N GLY A 148 7.78 1.53 1.41
CA GLY A 148 9.15 2.02 1.55
C GLY A 148 9.48 3.27 0.71
N GLN A 149 8.47 3.95 0.09
CA GLN A 149 8.69 5.15 -0.70
C GLN A 149 8.54 6.45 0.10
N VAL A 150 7.72 6.45 1.13
CA VAL A 150 7.36 7.64 1.90
C VAL A 150 7.66 7.41 3.37
N ALA A 151 8.44 8.29 4.00
CA ALA A 151 8.68 8.26 5.44
C ALA A 151 7.36 8.45 6.21
N GLY A 152 7.15 7.64 7.24
CA GLY A 152 5.93 7.66 8.04
C GLY A 152 4.76 6.89 7.45
N LEU A 153 4.83 6.42 6.20
CA LEU A 153 3.83 5.54 5.60
C LEU A 153 4.28 4.08 5.73
N GLN A 154 3.53 3.29 6.45
CA GLN A 154 3.67 1.83 6.52
C GLN A 154 2.59 1.18 5.66
N VAL A 155 3.01 0.32 4.74
CA VAL A 155 2.13 -0.45 3.86
C VAL A 155 2.38 -1.93 4.11
N TRP A 156 1.30 -2.70 4.28
CA TRP A 156 1.35 -4.13 4.57
C TRP A 156 0.55 -4.89 3.52
N SER A 157 1.19 -5.82 2.84
CA SER A 157 0.50 -6.83 2.04
C SER A 157 0.09 -7.98 2.94
N ASN A 158 -1.20 -8.03 3.27
CA ASN A 158 -1.73 -8.98 4.25
C ASN A 158 -1.87 -10.41 3.72
N SER A 159 -1.75 -10.65 2.44
CA SER A 159 -1.78 -11.97 1.79
C SER A 159 -1.12 -11.86 0.42
N GLY A 160 -0.52 -12.94 -0.04
CA GLY A 160 -0.01 -13.08 -1.42
C GLY A 160 -1.07 -13.45 -2.45
N GLU A 161 -2.33 -13.59 -2.03
CA GLU A 161 -3.46 -13.89 -2.91
C GLU A 161 -3.68 -12.76 -3.93
N PRO A 162 -3.99 -13.06 -5.20
CA PRO A 162 -4.10 -12.04 -6.25
C PRO A 162 -5.05 -10.88 -5.96
N SER A 163 -6.10 -11.12 -5.18
CA SER A 163 -7.11 -10.11 -4.80
C SER A 163 -6.90 -9.48 -3.43
N ALA A 164 -5.79 -9.80 -2.76
CA ALA A 164 -5.55 -9.37 -1.39
C ALA A 164 -5.54 -7.86 -1.24
N THR A 165 -6.20 -7.37 -0.21
CA THR A 165 -6.18 -5.96 0.17
C THR A 165 -4.89 -5.64 0.92
N ILE A 166 -4.40 -4.45 0.71
CA ILE A 166 -3.29 -3.87 1.46
C ILE A 166 -3.83 -3.06 2.62
N SER A 167 -3.07 -3.00 3.71
CA SER A 167 -3.33 -2.09 4.82
C SER A 167 -2.29 -0.98 4.82
N MET A 168 -2.74 0.24 5.12
CA MET A 168 -1.86 1.42 5.18
C MET A 168 -2.02 2.13 6.53
N ARG A 169 -0.91 2.65 7.06
CA ARG A 169 -0.90 3.50 8.25
C ARG A 169 0.09 4.64 8.09
N ILE A 170 -0.30 5.82 8.57
CA ILE A 170 0.54 7.01 8.54
C ILE A 170 0.86 7.42 9.98
N ARG A 171 2.17 7.38 10.35
CA ARG A 171 2.66 7.80 11.66
C ARG A 171 2.02 7.05 12.83
N GLY A 172 1.90 5.72 12.70
CA GLY A 172 1.44 4.82 13.76
C GLY A 172 -0.07 4.58 13.80
N VAL A 173 -0.52 3.94 14.86
CA VAL A 173 -1.93 3.61 15.13
C VAL A 173 -2.55 4.73 15.93
N ASN A 174 -3.68 5.27 15.51
CA ASN A 174 -4.33 6.42 16.12
C ASN A 174 -5.63 6.09 16.88
N SER A 175 -6.14 4.87 16.75
CA SER A 175 -7.35 4.42 17.45
C SER A 175 -7.22 2.97 17.89
N ILE A 176 -7.94 2.59 18.95
CA ILE A 176 -8.04 1.21 19.45
C ILE A 176 -9.11 0.43 18.69
N SER A 177 -10.25 1.04 18.43
CA SER A 177 -11.43 0.35 17.86
C SER A 177 -11.93 0.93 16.54
N ALA A 178 -11.67 2.22 16.26
CA ALA A 178 -12.01 2.81 14.97
C ALA A 178 -10.95 2.45 13.90
N ASP A 179 -11.33 2.56 12.61
CA ASP A 179 -10.42 2.30 11.51
C ASP A 179 -9.21 3.25 11.53
N THR A 180 -8.05 2.72 11.19
CA THR A 180 -6.75 3.43 11.19
C THR A 180 -6.20 3.66 9.79
N GLU A 181 -6.95 3.33 8.73
CA GLU A 181 -6.55 3.59 7.35
C GLU A 181 -6.64 5.08 6.99
N PRO A 182 -5.75 5.59 6.11
CA PRO A 182 -5.83 6.97 5.64
C PRO A 182 -7.06 7.20 4.75
N LEU A 183 -7.48 8.46 4.65
CA LEU A 183 -8.49 8.87 3.69
C LEU A 183 -7.90 8.84 2.27
N PHE A 184 -8.55 8.17 1.33
CA PHE A 184 -8.19 8.20 -0.08
C PHE A 184 -8.99 9.28 -0.80
N VAL A 185 -8.29 10.10 -1.60
CA VAL A 185 -8.89 11.17 -2.39
C VAL A 185 -8.45 11.01 -3.84
N LEU A 186 -9.39 10.75 -4.75
CA LEU A 186 -9.14 10.56 -6.18
C LEU A 186 -9.60 11.80 -6.95
N ASP A 187 -8.67 12.49 -7.61
CA ASP A 187 -8.91 13.72 -8.38
C ASP A 187 -9.74 14.78 -7.61
N GLY A 188 -9.50 14.87 -6.29
CA GLY A 188 -10.17 15.82 -5.40
C GLY A 188 -11.46 15.35 -4.73
N SER A 189 -11.92 14.12 -5.00
CA SER A 189 -13.10 13.54 -4.36
C SER A 189 -12.72 12.37 -3.43
N PRO A 190 -13.25 12.30 -2.20
CA PRO A 190 -13.04 11.15 -1.31
C PRO A 190 -13.61 9.86 -1.88
N VAL A 191 -12.81 8.78 -1.83
CA VAL A 191 -13.20 7.45 -2.32
C VAL A 191 -12.93 6.37 -1.27
N PRO A 192 -13.70 5.27 -1.24
CA PRO A 192 -13.37 4.11 -0.40
C PRO A 192 -12.06 3.43 -0.80
N ALA A 193 -11.39 2.78 0.15
CA ALA A 193 -10.18 1.98 -0.09
C ALA A 193 -10.37 0.90 -1.18
N SER A 194 -11.60 0.35 -1.31
CA SER A 194 -11.93 -0.64 -2.34
C SER A 194 -11.84 -0.08 -3.77
N ILE A 195 -12.11 1.20 -3.99
CA ILE A 195 -11.92 1.88 -5.28
C ILE A 195 -10.43 2.14 -5.52
N PHE A 196 -9.71 2.64 -4.50
CA PHE A 196 -8.26 2.85 -4.59
C PHE A 196 -7.51 1.58 -5.00
N SER A 197 -7.80 0.45 -4.36
CA SER A 197 -7.13 -0.84 -4.63
C SER A 197 -7.41 -1.39 -6.03
N ALA A 198 -8.51 -0.97 -6.68
CA ALA A 198 -8.90 -1.40 -8.02
C ALA A 198 -8.35 -0.52 -9.15
N LEU A 199 -7.73 0.62 -8.83
CA LEU A 199 -7.15 1.51 -9.84
C LEU A 199 -6.04 0.82 -10.64
N ASN A 200 -5.94 1.18 -11.91
CA ASN A 200 -4.79 0.78 -12.72
C ASN A 200 -3.62 1.72 -12.44
N ALA A 201 -2.49 1.18 -11.99
CA ALA A 201 -1.29 1.96 -11.69
C ALA A 201 -0.77 2.77 -12.89
N ASN A 202 -1.04 2.30 -14.12
CA ASN A 202 -0.64 2.99 -15.33
C ASN A 202 -1.43 4.27 -15.61
N ASP A 203 -2.60 4.45 -14.97
CA ASP A 203 -3.45 5.65 -15.12
C ASP A 203 -3.13 6.75 -14.11
N ILE A 204 -2.21 6.50 -13.17
CA ILE A 204 -1.87 7.44 -12.11
C ILE A 204 -0.71 8.33 -12.53
N GLU A 205 -0.84 9.64 -12.32
CA GLU A 205 0.21 10.64 -12.52
C GLU A 205 1.09 10.77 -11.29
N ASN A 206 0.47 10.93 -10.11
CA ASN A 206 1.18 10.97 -8.85
C ASN A 206 0.27 10.60 -7.67
N ILE A 207 0.91 10.23 -6.56
CA ILE A 207 0.25 10.02 -5.27
C ILE A 207 0.95 10.89 -4.24
N THR A 208 0.19 11.75 -3.58
CA THR A 208 0.69 12.63 -2.50
C THR A 208 0.15 12.15 -1.17
N VAL A 209 1.05 11.87 -0.23
CA VAL A 209 0.72 11.49 1.13
C VAL A 209 0.84 12.69 2.05
N MET A 210 -0.27 13.13 2.63
CA MET A 210 -0.37 14.25 3.55
C MET A 210 -0.38 13.73 4.98
N LYS A 211 0.54 14.20 5.81
CA LYS A 211 0.87 13.57 7.10
C LYS A 211 0.50 14.42 8.31
N ASP A 212 0.25 15.72 8.16
CA ASP A 212 0.02 16.66 9.27
C ASP A 212 -1.29 17.43 9.18
N ALA A 213 -1.65 18.15 10.25
CA ALA A 213 -2.93 18.85 10.33
C ALA A 213 -3.06 20.00 9.32
N SER A 214 -1.99 20.74 8.99
CA SER A 214 -2.08 21.85 8.02
C SER A 214 -2.46 21.35 6.61
N ALA A 215 -1.96 20.18 6.21
CA ALA A 215 -2.30 19.57 4.95
C ALA A 215 -3.67 18.85 4.98
N THR A 216 -4.10 18.31 6.14
CA THR A 216 -5.23 17.39 6.23
C THR A 216 -6.50 17.96 6.87
N SER A 217 -6.42 19.04 7.68
CA SER A 217 -7.57 19.58 8.42
C SER A 217 -8.72 20.06 7.53
N ILE A 218 -8.43 20.45 6.30
CA ILE A 218 -9.47 20.82 5.33
C ILE A 218 -10.39 19.63 4.95
N TYR A 219 -9.93 18.38 5.16
CA TYR A 219 -10.72 17.15 5.04
C TYR A 219 -11.41 16.76 6.37
N GLY A 220 -11.09 17.46 7.46
CA GLY A 220 -11.78 17.45 8.76
C GLY A 220 -11.78 16.09 9.45
N SER A 221 -12.97 15.61 9.72
CA SER A 221 -13.25 14.42 10.54
C SER A 221 -12.86 13.08 9.93
N ARG A 222 -12.42 13.04 8.70
CA ARG A 222 -12.02 11.81 8.02
C ARG A 222 -10.51 11.71 7.81
N ALA A 223 -9.76 12.70 8.30
CA ALA A 223 -8.34 12.87 7.98
C ALA A 223 -7.39 12.65 9.17
N ALA A 224 -7.88 12.13 10.29
CA ALA A 224 -7.07 11.83 11.47
C ALA A 224 -5.89 10.88 11.18
N ASN A 225 -6.11 9.94 10.27
CA ASN A 225 -5.12 8.95 9.87
C ASN A 225 -4.26 9.40 8.68
N GLY A 226 -4.35 10.70 8.28
CA GLY A 226 -3.70 11.24 7.10
C GLY A 226 -4.53 11.10 5.83
N VAL A 227 -4.01 11.62 4.73
CA VAL A 227 -4.69 11.61 3.42
C VAL A 227 -3.74 11.11 2.35
N VAL A 228 -4.20 10.16 1.53
CA VAL A 228 -3.54 9.72 0.31
C VAL A 228 -4.29 10.31 -0.87
N PHE A 229 -3.70 11.34 -1.47
CA PHE A 229 -4.26 12.06 -2.61
C PHE A 229 -3.74 11.48 -3.91
N ILE A 230 -4.63 10.98 -4.76
CA ILE A 230 -4.31 10.34 -6.03
C ILE A 230 -4.70 11.28 -7.17
N THR A 231 -3.74 11.62 -8.01
CA THR A 231 -3.97 12.36 -9.24
C THR A 231 -3.86 11.41 -10.42
N THR A 232 -4.90 11.34 -11.23
CA THR A 232 -4.88 10.54 -12.45
C THR A 232 -4.30 11.33 -13.60
N LYS A 233 -3.76 10.63 -14.59
CA LYS A 233 -3.24 11.23 -15.83
C LYS A 233 -4.32 12.04 -16.55
N ALA A 234 -3.88 13.10 -17.19
CA ALA A 234 -4.69 13.97 -18.06
C ALA A 234 -4.04 14.07 -19.43
N GLY A 235 -4.77 14.56 -20.40
CA GLY A 235 -4.24 14.92 -21.71
C GLY A 235 -3.25 16.08 -21.59
N ARG A 236 -2.33 16.13 -22.53
CA ARG A 236 -1.39 17.27 -22.66
C ARG A 236 -1.71 18.02 -23.94
N SER A 237 -1.57 19.35 -23.91
CA SER A 237 -1.66 20.16 -25.11
C SER A 237 -0.54 19.73 -26.06
N SER A 238 -0.91 19.07 -27.14
CA SER A 238 -0.01 18.53 -28.16
C SER A 238 -0.68 18.61 -29.51
N GLU A 239 0.05 18.99 -30.56
CA GLU A 239 -0.48 19.04 -31.94
C GLU A 239 -0.86 17.64 -32.46
N LYS A 240 -0.29 16.58 -31.91
CA LYS A 240 -0.62 15.20 -32.27
C LYS A 240 -1.02 14.40 -31.05
N PRO A 241 -2.09 13.59 -31.16
CA PRO A 241 -2.43 12.62 -30.12
C PRO A 241 -1.35 11.57 -29.99
N VAL A 242 -1.15 11.08 -28.76
CA VAL A 242 -0.24 9.97 -28.45
C VAL A 242 -1.05 8.73 -28.14
N PHE A 243 -0.76 7.64 -28.85
CA PHE A 243 -1.30 6.33 -28.59
C PHE A 243 -0.20 5.43 -28.02
N THR A 244 -0.41 4.89 -26.82
CA THR A 244 0.55 4.01 -26.16
C THR A 244 -0.07 2.65 -25.92
N VAL A 245 0.66 1.59 -26.25
CA VAL A 245 0.33 0.21 -25.89
C VAL A 245 1.42 -0.36 -25.01
N ARG A 246 1.03 -0.90 -23.89
CA ARG A 246 1.91 -1.61 -22.95
C ARG A 246 1.40 -3.03 -22.74
N ALA A 247 2.28 -4.00 -22.85
CA ALA A 247 1.97 -5.39 -22.56
C ALA A 247 3.07 -6.02 -21.70
N GLN A 248 2.66 -6.85 -20.74
CA GLN A 248 3.60 -7.55 -19.87
C GLN A 248 3.10 -8.94 -19.49
N TYR A 249 4.06 -9.83 -19.31
CA TYR A 249 3.87 -11.20 -18.85
C TYR A 249 4.76 -11.45 -17.65
N GLY A 250 4.22 -12.02 -16.60
CA GLY A 250 4.96 -12.38 -15.40
C GLY A 250 4.69 -13.79 -14.95
N VAL A 251 5.61 -14.31 -14.14
CA VAL A 251 5.46 -15.59 -13.44
C VAL A 251 5.76 -15.40 -11.97
N SER A 252 4.94 -16.00 -11.11
CA SER A 252 5.12 -15.94 -9.66
C SER A 252 5.38 -17.32 -9.06
N ASN A 253 6.18 -17.35 -7.99
CA ASN A 253 6.49 -18.53 -7.22
C ASN A 253 6.29 -18.23 -5.74
N ILE A 254 5.76 -19.20 -5.01
CA ILE A 254 5.59 -19.09 -3.57
C ILE A 254 6.94 -19.07 -2.85
N VAL A 255 6.98 -18.48 -1.67
CA VAL A 255 8.13 -18.53 -0.76
C VAL A 255 7.84 -19.56 0.32
N ASN A 256 8.74 -20.51 0.49
CA ASN A 256 8.62 -21.53 1.55
C ASN A 256 8.94 -20.91 2.91
N HIS A 257 8.39 -21.51 3.98
CA HIS A 257 8.79 -21.20 5.35
C HIS A 257 10.22 -21.66 5.64
N ASN A 258 10.81 -21.11 6.70
CA ASN A 258 12.15 -21.45 7.13
C ASN A 258 12.17 -22.60 8.17
N ILE A 259 11.01 -23.15 8.54
CA ILE A 259 10.89 -24.30 9.44
C ILE A 259 11.17 -25.56 8.62
N GLN A 260 12.18 -26.33 9.01
CA GLN A 260 12.43 -27.62 8.42
C GLN A 260 11.44 -28.65 8.98
N LEU A 261 10.71 -29.32 8.09
CA LEU A 261 9.82 -30.41 8.43
C LEU A 261 10.60 -31.72 8.51
N MET A 262 10.08 -32.68 9.27
CA MET A 262 10.63 -34.04 9.28
C MET A 262 10.46 -34.69 7.90
N ASN A 263 11.49 -35.41 7.45
CA ASN A 263 11.39 -36.33 6.32
C ASN A 263 10.74 -37.64 6.79
N SER A 264 10.52 -38.60 5.87
CA SER A 264 9.82 -39.85 6.17
C SER A 264 10.53 -40.68 7.23
N GLU A 265 11.85 -40.86 7.12
CA GLU A 265 12.65 -41.57 8.11
C GLU A 265 12.56 -40.92 9.49
N GLN A 266 12.80 -39.61 9.56
CA GLN A 266 12.73 -38.83 10.80
C GLN A 266 11.33 -38.88 11.45
N TRP A 267 10.27 -38.88 10.62
CA TRP A 267 8.91 -38.98 11.12
C TRP A 267 8.63 -40.34 11.78
N PHE A 268 9.03 -41.44 11.15
CA PHE A 268 8.87 -42.77 11.75
C PHE A 268 9.72 -42.92 13.00
N ASP A 269 10.99 -42.54 12.96
CA ASP A 269 11.92 -42.67 14.11
C ASP A 269 11.44 -41.82 15.30
N PHE A 270 10.89 -40.62 15.03
CA PHE A 270 10.31 -39.80 16.10
C PHE A 270 9.07 -40.43 16.72
N ASN A 271 8.16 -41.01 15.92
CA ASN A 271 6.98 -41.71 16.44
C ASN A 271 7.34 -42.98 17.20
N GLU A 272 8.36 -43.73 16.79
CA GLU A 272 8.90 -44.88 17.57
C GLU A 272 9.54 -44.41 18.88
N MET A 273 10.23 -43.27 18.88
CA MET A 273 10.77 -42.69 20.10
C MET A 273 9.66 -42.28 21.07
N MET A 274 8.53 -41.72 20.58
CA MET A 274 7.38 -41.37 21.42
C MET A 274 6.59 -42.56 21.92
N ASP A 275 6.43 -43.59 21.08
CA ASP A 275 5.67 -44.81 21.38
C ASP A 275 6.46 -46.04 20.84
N PRO A 276 7.22 -46.76 21.70
CA PRO A 276 7.98 -47.94 21.27
C PRO A 276 7.14 -49.06 20.62
N THR A 277 5.82 -49.01 20.77
CA THR A 277 4.89 -49.95 20.13
C THR A 277 4.27 -49.40 18.85
N PHE A 278 4.76 -48.25 18.38
CA PHE A 278 4.20 -47.56 17.23
C PHE A 278 4.15 -48.41 15.96
N LEU A 279 5.24 -49.13 15.67
CA LEU A 279 5.31 -50.01 14.51
C LEU A 279 4.48 -51.30 14.65
N ASP A 280 4.11 -51.67 15.87
CA ASP A 280 3.23 -52.82 16.12
C ASP A 280 1.77 -52.55 15.73
N LYS A 281 1.43 -51.27 15.55
CA LYS A 281 0.10 -50.88 15.08
C LYS A 281 -0.12 -51.37 13.64
N PRO A 282 -1.36 -51.83 13.29
CA PRO A 282 -1.64 -52.39 11.97
C PRO A 282 -1.17 -51.48 10.81
N GLY A 283 -0.33 -52.06 9.94
CA GLY A 283 0.16 -51.39 8.73
C GLY A 283 1.36 -50.42 8.90
N ARG A 284 1.73 -50.03 10.14
CA ARG A 284 2.79 -49.02 10.34
C ARG A 284 4.19 -49.49 9.91
N ALA A 285 4.57 -50.72 10.26
CA ALA A 285 5.83 -51.29 9.81
C ALA A 285 5.92 -51.38 8.29
N ALA A 286 4.85 -51.88 7.65
CA ALA A 286 4.82 -51.94 6.18
C ALA A 286 4.83 -50.55 5.51
N GLN A 287 4.23 -49.54 6.12
CA GLN A 287 4.29 -48.16 5.64
C GLN A 287 5.71 -47.57 5.75
N LYS A 288 6.43 -47.85 6.84
CA LYS A 288 7.84 -47.45 7.01
C LYS A 288 8.72 -48.09 5.96
N ASP A 289 8.63 -49.45 5.85
CA ASP A 289 9.44 -50.20 4.85
C ASP A 289 9.16 -49.72 3.45
N PHE A 290 7.90 -49.54 3.07
CA PHE A 290 7.51 -49.03 1.76
C PHE A 290 8.06 -47.63 1.50
N ALA A 291 7.95 -46.71 2.46
CA ALA A 291 8.44 -45.35 2.30
C ALA A 291 9.96 -45.29 2.14
N LEU A 292 10.69 -46.10 2.89
CA LEU A 292 12.16 -46.17 2.85
C LEU A 292 12.66 -46.88 1.60
N ASP A 293 12.09 -48.02 1.23
CA ASP A 293 12.47 -48.81 0.05
C ASP A 293 12.29 -48.00 -1.26
N HIS A 294 11.24 -47.21 -1.31
CA HIS A 294 10.94 -46.38 -2.48
C HIS A 294 11.43 -44.90 -2.36
N ASN A 295 12.18 -44.61 -1.27
CA ASN A 295 12.68 -43.22 -1.01
C ASN A 295 11.61 -42.15 -1.11
N ILE A 296 10.42 -42.43 -0.55
CA ILE A 296 9.28 -41.48 -0.56
C ILE A 296 9.52 -40.42 0.48
N ASN A 297 9.56 -39.16 0.02
CA ASN A 297 9.60 -37.97 0.86
C ASN A 297 8.88 -36.83 0.14
N THR A 298 7.57 -36.78 0.29
CA THR A 298 6.70 -35.87 -0.46
C THR A 298 6.86 -34.46 0.07
N ASN A 299 7.25 -33.52 -0.82
CA ASN A 299 7.19 -32.09 -0.55
C ASN A 299 5.78 -31.56 -0.85
N TRP A 300 4.98 -31.46 0.19
CA TRP A 300 3.58 -31.05 0.06
C TRP A 300 3.41 -29.57 -0.33
N VAL A 301 4.42 -28.71 -0.08
CA VAL A 301 4.41 -27.33 -0.58
C VAL A 301 4.47 -27.33 -2.10
N ASP A 302 5.37 -28.12 -2.69
CA ASP A 302 5.47 -28.21 -4.16
C ASP A 302 4.25 -28.88 -4.80
N TYR A 303 3.55 -29.74 -4.05
CA TYR A 303 2.32 -30.36 -4.50
C TYR A 303 1.13 -29.40 -4.47
N PHE A 304 0.91 -28.71 -3.34
CA PHE A 304 -0.26 -27.83 -3.19
C PHE A 304 -0.13 -26.49 -3.93
N PHE A 305 1.09 -26.06 -4.28
CA PHE A 305 1.28 -24.74 -4.87
C PHE A 305 1.88 -24.81 -6.26
N LYS A 306 1.17 -24.20 -7.19
CA LYS A 306 1.56 -24.12 -8.60
C LYS A 306 2.82 -23.27 -8.75
N PRO A 307 3.92 -23.82 -9.29
CA PRO A 307 5.08 -23.01 -9.67
C PRO A 307 4.76 -22.19 -10.92
N HIS A 308 5.45 -21.06 -11.08
CA HIS A 308 5.35 -20.21 -12.26
C HIS A 308 3.93 -19.77 -12.61
N ALA A 309 3.10 -19.45 -11.59
CA ALA A 309 1.75 -18.96 -11.81
C ALA A 309 1.77 -17.68 -12.67
N PRO A 310 1.05 -17.66 -13.82
CA PRO A 310 1.17 -16.59 -14.79
C PRO A 310 0.38 -15.34 -14.40
N THR A 311 0.90 -14.20 -14.85
CA THR A 311 0.22 -12.91 -14.80
C THR A 311 0.33 -12.25 -16.17
N TRP A 312 -0.79 -11.78 -16.71
CA TRP A 312 -0.87 -11.03 -17.96
C TRP A 312 -1.45 -9.66 -17.70
N GLN A 313 -0.86 -8.65 -18.30
CA GLN A 313 -1.44 -7.30 -18.31
C GLN A 313 -1.21 -6.65 -19.67
N ALA A 314 -2.25 -6.01 -20.16
CA ALA A 314 -2.19 -5.19 -21.37
C ALA A 314 -2.97 -3.89 -21.14
N ASP A 315 -2.36 -2.78 -21.53
CA ASP A 315 -2.93 -1.43 -21.41
C ASP A 315 -2.80 -0.70 -22.75
N ALA A 316 -3.85 -0.02 -23.14
CA ALA A 316 -3.87 0.88 -24.28
C ALA A 316 -4.34 2.26 -23.83
N THR A 317 -3.56 3.29 -24.14
CA THR A 317 -3.89 4.67 -23.75
C THR A 317 -3.89 5.58 -24.96
N PHE A 318 -4.82 6.53 -24.98
CA PHE A 318 -4.95 7.55 -26.00
C PHE A 318 -5.08 8.91 -25.33
N SER A 319 -4.15 9.80 -25.58
CA SER A 319 -4.11 11.12 -24.94
C SER A 319 -3.71 12.22 -25.91
N GLY A 320 -4.24 13.41 -25.69
CA GLY A 320 -3.93 14.56 -26.50
C GLY A 320 -4.68 15.80 -26.02
N GLY A 321 -4.60 16.87 -26.79
CA GLY A 321 -5.33 18.07 -26.44
C GLY A 321 -4.92 19.27 -27.29
N THR A 322 -5.65 20.34 -27.11
CA THR A 322 -5.41 21.68 -27.67
C THR A 322 -5.17 22.66 -26.51
N SER A 323 -4.99 23.92 -26.80
CA SER A 323 -4.95 24.97 -25.76
C SER A 323 -6.25 25.10 -24.96
N LYS A 324 -7.38 24.57 -25.47
CA LYS A 324 -8.71 24.68 -24.84
C LYS A 324 -9.28 23.37 -24.33
N THR A 325 -8.78 22.22 -24.79
CA THR A 325 -9.30 20.90 -24.40
C THR A 325 -8.15 19.93 -24.25
N ASP A 326 -8.20 19.09 -23.24
CA ASP A 326 -7.33 17.95 -23.10
C ASP A 326 -8.16 16.71 -22.78
N TYR A 327 -7.67 15.56 -23.26
CA TYR A 327 -8.33 14.28 -23.06
C TYR A 327 -7.33 13.16 -22.82
N TYR A 328 -7.72 12.23 -21.98
CA TYR A 328 -7.03 10.98 -21.70
C TYR A 328 -8.05 9.85 -21.64
N VAL A 329 -7.79 8.77 -22.36
CA VAL A 329 -8.61 7.55 -22.36
C VAL A 329 -7.69 6.36 -22.21
N SER A 330 -8.00 5.44 -21.32
CA SER A 330 -7.27 4.18 -21.17
C SER A 330 -8.20 2.98 -21.09
N LEU A 331 -7.71 1.85 -21.56
CA LEU A 331 -8.30 0.53 -21.42
C LEU A 331 -7.20 -0.42 -20.94
N GLY A 332 -7.42 -1.07 -19.81
CA GLY A 332 -6.51 -2.04 -19.23
C GLY A 332 -7.17 -3.39 -19.00
N ALA A 333 -6.43 -4.46 -19.21
CA ALA A 333 -6.82 -5.81 -18.86
C ALA A 333 -5.71 -6.49 -18.08
N LEU A 334 -6.06 -7.13 -16.96
CA LEU A 334 -5.14 -7.87 -16.08
C LEU A 334 -5.75 -9.24 -15.79
N THR A 335 -4.95 -10.29 -15.91
CA THR A 335 -5.27 -11.62 -15.40
C THR A 335 -4.09 -12.10 -14.57
N GLN A 336 -4.33 -12.54 -13.36
CA GLN A 336 -3.32 -13.06 -12.45
C GLN A 336 -3.80 -14.37 -11.85
N GLU A 337 -3.04 -15.44 -12.06
CA GLU A 337 -3.21 -16.68 -11.33
C GLU A 337 -2.40 -16.63 -10.03
N GLY A 338 -2.98 -17.13 -8.95
CA GLY A 338 -2.27 -17.38 -7.69
C GLY A 338 -1.46 -18.67 -7.75
N ASN A 339 -0.48 -18.81 -6.86
CA ASN A 339 0.22 -20.07 -6.70
C ASN A 339 -0.67 -21.14 -6.05
N ALA A 340 -1.67 -20.72 -5.22
CA ALA A 340 -2.64 -21.64 -4.68
C ALA A 340 -3.65 -22.08 -5.76
N PRO A 341 -4.14 -23.31 -5.73
CA PRO A 341 -5.16 -23.76 -6.66
C PRO A 341 -6.45 -22.97 -6.49
N TYR A 342 -7.14 -22.72 -7.59
CA TYR A 342 -8.44 -22.01 -7.61
C TYR A 342 -8.41 -20.62 -6.98
N SER A 343 -7.23 -19.99 -6.96
CA SER A 343 -7.05 -18.59 -6.56
C SER A 343 -6.57 -17.81 -7.78
N ASP A 344 -7.43 -16.97 -8.31
CA ASP A 344 -7.12 -16.15 -9.49
C ASP A 344 -7.96 -14.88 -9.51
N MET A 345 -7.52 -13.93 -10.32
CA MET A 345 -8.20 -12.66 -10.51
C MET A 345 -8.11 -12.21 -11.97
N SER A 346 -9.23 -11.76 -12.52
CA SER A 346 -9.25 -10.99 -13.76
C SER A 346 -9.84 -9.61 -13.53
N ARG A 347 -9.30 -8.60 -14.23
CA ARG A 347 -9.75 -7.21 -14.12
C ARG A 347 -9.70 -6.53 -15.48
N ILE A 348 -10.80 -5.87 -15.83
CA ILE A 348 -10.87 -4.92 -16.94
C ILE A 348 -11.11 -3.54 -16.36
N SER A 349 -10.29 -2.58 -16.74
CA SER A 349 -10.38 -1.20 -16.31
C SER A 349 -10.52 -0.25 -17.50
N PHE A 350 -11.41 0.70 -17.37
CA PHE A 350 -11.59 1.79 -18.32
C PHE A 350 -11.49 3.11 -17.59
N MET A 351 -10.69 4.04 -18.10
CA MET A 351 -10.60 5.39 -17.61
C MET A 351 -10.78 6.40 -18.73
N SER A 352 -11.52 7.47 -18.44
CA SER A 352 -11.67 8.62 -19.35
C SER A 352 -11.60 9.90 -18.53
N LYS A 353 -10.81 10.87 -18.99
CA LYS A 353 -10.71 12.21 -18.41
C LYS A 353 -10.71 13.24 -19.54
N LEU A 354 -11.57 14.23 -19.41
CA LEU A 354 -11.74 15.32 -20.36
C LEU A 354 -11.77 16.63 -19.59
N ASN A 355 -10.98 17.60 -19.98
CA ASN A 355 -11.10 18.97 -19.51
C ASN A 355 -11.34 19.90 -20.71
N ALA A 356 -12.21 20.88 -20.55
CA ALA A 356 -12.55 21.83 -21.58
C ALA A 356 -12.65 23.27 -21.03
N GLN A 357 -11.95 24.20 -21.67
CA GLN A 357 -12.07 25.63 -21.46
C GLN A 357 -13.12 26.14 -22.46
N LEU A 358 -14.38 26.28 -22.01
CA LEU A 358 -15.50 26.67 -22.89
C LEU A 358 -15.35 28.11 -23.37
N ASN A 359 -14.88 28.98 -22.48
CA ASN A 359 -14.52 30.40 -22.76
C ASN A 359 -13.53 30.87 -21.69
N ASP A 360 -13.16 32.12 -21.67
CA ASP A 360 -12.12 32.66 -20.78
C ASP A 360 -12.49 32.62 -19.29
N TRP A 361 -13.76 32.38 -18.93
CA TRP A 361 -14.27 32.39 -17.58
C TRP A 361 -15.01 31.09 -17.17
N ILE A 362 -15.17 30.12 -18.10
CA ILE A 362 -15.80 28.82 -17.81
C ILE A 362 -14.87 27.68 -18.19
N LYS A 363 -14.54 26.84 -17.20
CA LYS A 363 -13.86 25.57 -17.39
C LYS A 363 -14.71 24.45 -16.82
N THR A 364 -14.78 23.32 -17.52
CA THR A 364 -15.47 22.12 -17.07
C THR A 364 -14.58 20.91 -17.30
N GLY A 365 -14.79 19.85 -16.53
CA GLY A 365 -14.10 18.59 -16.77
C GLY A 365 -14.87 17.43 -16.17
N PHE A 366 -14.64 16.31 -16.79
CA PHE A 366 -15.24 15.03 -16.42
C PHE A 366 -14.13 13.99 -16.28
N SER A 367 -14.16 13.17 -15.24
CA SER A 367 -13.33 11.97 -15.11
C SER A 367 -14.19 10.79 -14.71
N MET A 368 -13.91 9.63 -15.28
CA MET A 368 -14.59 8.38 -14.96
C MET A 368 -13.59 7.24 -14.94
N ASN A 369 -13.65 6.44 -13.91
CA ASN A 369 -12.94 5.17 -13.79
C ASN A 369 -13.97 4.07 -13.56
N LEU A 370 -14.00 3.06 -14.44
CA LEU A 370 -14.89 1.91 -14.37
C LEU A 370 -14.04 0.64 -14.36
N THR A 371 -14.28 -0.22 -13.38
CA THR A 371 -13.55 -1.49 -13.25
C THR A 371 -14.53 -2.64 -13.07
N TYR A 372 -14.39 -3.65 -13.89
CA TYR A 372 -14.97 -4.98 -13.67
C TYR A 372 -13.88 -5.92 -13.17
N GLN A 373 -14.13 -6.65 -12.11
CA GLN A 373 -13.19 -7.60 -11.53
C GLN A 373 -13.91 -8.88 -11.13
N ASP A 374 -13.35 -10.01 -11.54
CA ASP A 374 -13.72 -11.36 -11.16
C ASP A 374 -12.62 -11.96 -10.32
N VAL A 375 -12.96 -12.57 -9.18
CA VAL A 375 -12.03 -13.11 -8.22
C VAL A 375 -12.49 -14.47 -7.77
N ASN A 376 -11.65 -15.48 -7.95
CA ASN A 376 -11.80 -16.76 -7.29
C ASN A 376 -10.88 -16.81 -6.07
N THR A 377 -11.42 -17.16 -4.92
CA THR A 377 -10.66 -17.24 -3.68
C THR A 377 -10.73 -18.62 -3.09
N THR A 378 -9.64 -19.02 -2.47
CA THR A 378 -9.58 -20.19 -1.62
C THR A 378 -9.69 -19.77 -0.16
N GLY A 379 -9.94 -20.72 0.75
CA GLY A 379 -10.18 -20.40 2.17
C GLY A 379 -8.99 -19.86 2.97
N PHE A 380 -7.95 -19.33 2.30
CA PHE A 380 -6.73 -18.85 2.95
C PHE A 380 -6.86 -17.57 3.75
N SER A 381 -7.77 -16.71 3.34
CA SER A 381 -7.92 -15.38 3.92
C SER A 381 -8.26 -15.40 5.42
N ASN A 382 -8.65 -16.56 5.95
CA ASN A 382 -9.15 -16.67 7.32
C ASN A 382 -8.12 -17.16 8.35
N GLN A 383 -6.85 -17.36 7.98
CA GLN A 383 -5.78 -17.77 8.90
C GLN A 383 -6.23 -18.88 9.88
N ARG A 384 -6.64 -20.03 9.35
CA ARG A 384 -7.21 -21.12 10.17
C ARG A 384 -6.34 -22.37 10.12
N ALA A 385 -6.20 -23.02 11.28
CA ALA A 385 -5.85 -24.44 11.39
C ALA A 385 -7.02 -25.27 10.85
N SER A 386 -7.00 -25.60 9.58
CA SER A 386 -8.08 -26.33 8.92
C SER A 386 -7.52 -27.25 7.84
N VAL A 387 -8.06 -28.44 7.76
CA VAL A 387 -7.78 -29.42 6.68
C VAL A 387 -8.13 -28.87 5.29
N TYR A 388 -8.87 -27.78 5.21
CA TYR A 388 -9.21 -27.10 3.97
C TYR A 388 -8.27 -25.94 3.62
N ASN A 389 -7.30 -25.61 4.47
CA ASN A 389 -6.31 -24.60 4.23
C ASN A 389 -5.02 -25.21 3.67
N PRO A 390 -4.69 -25.07 2.38
CA PRO A 390 -3.52 -25.70 1.79
C PRO A 390 -2.18 -25.22 2.40
N MET A 391 -2.08 -23.96 2.88
CA MET A 391 -0.87 -23.47 3.56
C MET A 391 -0.63 -24.20 4.87
N PHE A 392 -1.69 -24.40 5.64
CA PHE A 392 -1.62 -25.16 6.88
C PHE A 392 -1.34 -26.64 6.58
N MET A 393 -2.08 -27.23 5.66
CA MET A 393 -1.94 -28.65 5.32
C MET A 393 -0.62 -28.99 4.65
N ALA A 394 -0.02 -28.07 3.88
CA ALA A 394 1.31 -28.31 3.28
C ALA A 394 2.37 -28.64 4.34
N SER A 395 2.20 -28.17 5.57
CA SER A 395 3.09 -28.45 6.70
C SER A 395 2.63 -29.61 7.60
N GLN A 396 1.35 -30.04 7.49
CA GLN A 396 0.76 -31.08 8.36
C GLN A 396 0.65 -32.47 7.70
N MET A 397 0.87 -32.57 6.37
CA MET A 397 0.76 -33.83 5.66
C MET A 397 1.92 -34.75 6.00
N TYR A 398 1.64 -36.09 6.12
CA TYR A 398 2.69 -37.06 6.32
C TYR A 398 3.69 -37.06 5.16
N PRO A 399 5.00 -37.00 5.41
CA PRO A 399 6.02 -36.94 4.36
C PRO A 399 6.14 -38.24 3.55
N TRP A 400 5.75 -39.37 4.14
CA TRP A 400 5.81 -40.69 3.54
C TRP A 400 4.60 -41.06 2.67
N MET A 401 3.57 -40.20 2.58
CA MET A 401 2.43 -40.40 1.69
C MET A 401 2.67 -39.85 0.30
N LEU A 402 2.07 -40.50 -0.69
CA LEU A 402 2.01 -40.03 -2.05
C LEU A 402 0.66 -39.32 -2.34
N PRO A 403 0.65 -38.23 -3.07
CA PRO A 403 -0.59 -37.55 -3.45
C PRO A 403 -1.37 -38.25 -4.57
N TYR A 404 -0.79 -39.30 -5.19
CA TYR A 404 -1.36 -40.03 -6.29
C TYR A 404 -1.59 -41.50 -5.87
N GLU A 405 -2.57 -42.15 -6.48
CA GLU A 405 -2.66 -43.60 -6.51
C GLU A 405 -1.39 -44.20 -7.13
N TYR A 406 -0.98 -45.40 -6.77
CA TYR A 406 0.23 -45.98 -7.31
C TYR A 406 0.11 -47.50 -7.49
N THR A 407 0.90 -48.05 -8.38
CA THR A 407 1.10 -49.46 -8.60
C THR A 407 2.57 -49.79 -8.47
N VAL A 408 2.90 -50.84 -7.70
CA VAL A 408 4.28 -51.34 -7.61
C VAL A 408 4.52 -52.29 -8.77
N ASN A 409 5.47 -51.99 -9.61
CA ASN A 409 5.85 -52.80 -10.76
C ASN A 409 6.67 -54.03 -10.35
N ALA A 410 6.82 -55.02 -11.23
CA ALA A 410 7.59 -56.21 -10.97
C ALA A 410 9.09 -55.97 -10.69
N ASP A 411 9.62 -54.85 -11.14
CA ASP A 411 11.00 -54.40 -10.90
C ASP A 411 11.17 -53.53 -9.64
N GLY A 412 10.09 -53.37 -8.86
CA GLY A 412 10.06 -52.55 -7.66
C GLY A 412 9.85 -51.07 -7.91
N SER A 413 9.78 -50.60 -9.15
CA SER A 413 9.47 -49.17 -9.44
C SER A 413 7.99 -48.84 -9.22
N LEU A 414 7.69 -47.54 -8.99
CA LEU A 414 6.33 -47.06 -8.80
C LEU A 414 5.82 -46.43 -10.10
N THR A 415 4.63 -46.85 -10.51
CA THR A 415 3.84 -46.13 -11.53
C THR A 415 2.74 -45.35 -10.83
N LEU A 416 2.78 -43.99 -10.92
CA LEU A 416 1.78 -43.12 -10.36
C LEU A 416 0.52 -43.13 -11.21
N GLY A 417 -0.65 -43.21 -10.56
CA GLY A 417 -1.98 -43.18 -11.16
C GLY A 417 -2.68 -41.84 -11.02
N GLU A 418 -3.98 -41.89 -10.76
CA GLU A 418 -4.80 -40.69 -10.55
C GLU A 418 -4.50 -40.02 -9.23
N GLU A 419 -4.80 -38.74 -9.15
CA GLU A 419 -4.68 -37.94 -7.93
C GLU A 419 -5.66 -38.43 -6.86
N ARG A 420 -5.18 -38.65 -5.66
CA ARG A 420 -6.01 -39.14 -4.53
C ARG A 420 -6.94 -38.02 -4.07
N THR A 421 -8.22 -38.32 -3.95
CA THR A 421 -9.23 -37.39 -3.41
C THR A 421 -9.39 -37.48 -1.91
N TYR A 422 -8.95 -38.62 -1.32
CA TYR A 422 -9.02 -38.92 0.12
C TYR A 422 -7.77 -39.64 0.57
N PHE A 423 -7.28 -39.27 1.73
CA PHE A 423 -6.12 -39.87 2.36
C PHE A 423 -6.57 -40.74 3.54
N GLU A 424 -6.67 -42.06 3.35
CA GLU A 424 -7.13 -42.97 4.35
C GLU A 424 -6.23 -43.01 5.60
N GLU A 425 -4.93 -42.76 5.40
CA GLU A 425 -3.90 -42.76 6.43
C GLU A 425 -4.05 -41.65 7.46
N GLN A 426 -4.61 -40.51 7.04
CA GLN A 426 -4.89 -39.34 7.89
C GLN A 426 -6.40 -39.08 8.11
N GLY A 427 -7.27 -39.79 7.39
CA GLY A 427 -8.71 -39.73 7.60
C GLY A 427 -9.39 -38.47 7.09
N PHE A 428 -8.81 -37.75 6.08
CA PHE A 428 -9.43 -36.58 5.51
C PHE A 428 -9.27 -36.52 3.99
N TYR A 429 -10.06 -35.62 3.39
CA TYR A 429 -10.04 -35.39 1.97
C TYR A 429 -8.84 -34.53 1.57
N ASN A 430 -8.28 -34.80 0.38
CA ASN A 430 -7.23 -33.99 -0.21
C ASN A 430 -7.70 -32.53 -0.31
N THR A 431 -6.92 -31.64 0.28
CA THR A 431 -7.22 -30.20 0.32
C THR A 431 -7.37 -29.60 -1.07
N TYR A 432 -6.54 -30.04 -2.04
CA TYR A 432 -6.65 -29.64 -3.45
C TYR A 432 -8.01 -30.03 -4.02
N TYR A 433 -8.46 -31.27 -3.77
CA TYR A 433 -9.78 -31.74 -4.20
C TYR A 433 -10.92 -30.96 -3.54
N VAL A 434 -10.81 -30.66 -2.25
CA VAL A 434 -11.85 -29.87 -1.56
C VAL A 434 -11.95 -28.45 -2.11
N GLN A 435 -10.83 -27.80 -2.42
CA GLN A 435 -10.87 -26.46 -3.07
C GLN A 435 -11.58 -26.51 -4.43
N LYS A 436 -11.41 -27.59 -5.19
CA LYS A 436 -12.09 -27.80 -6.46
C LYS A 436 -13.61 -27.89 -6.33
N ILE A 437 -14.08 -28.58 -5.29
CA ILE A 437 -15.52 -28.83 -5.11
C ILE A 437 -16.22 -27.78 -4.25
N GLN A 438 -15.48 -26.81 -3.72
CA GLN A 438 -16.00 -25.70 -2.91
C GLN A 438 -15.57 -24.33 -3.49
N PRO A 439 -15.99 -24.00 -4.72
CA PRO A 439 -15.61 -22.74 -5.32
C PRO A 439 -16.27 -21.55 -4.61
N SER A 440 -15.51 -20.46 -4.50
CA SER A 440 -15.98 -19.16 -4.02
C SER A 440 -15.57 -18.08 -5.00
N THR A 441 -16.56 -17.51 -5.68
CA THR A 441 -16.36 -16.48 -6.69
C THR A 441 -16.93 -15.16 -6.23
N THR A 442 -16.20 -14.07 -6.43
CA THR A 442 -16.66 -12.71 -6.16
C THR A 442 -16.50 -11.84 -7.40
N ASN A 443 -17.61 -11.27 -7.87
CA ASN A 443 -17.61 -10.29 -8.96
C ASN A 443 -17.79 -8.89 -8.39
N TYR A 444 -16.99 -7.93 -8.93
CA TYR A 444 -17.10 -6.52 -8.59
C TYR A 444 -17.33 -5.68 -9.83
N ILE A 445 -18.23 -4.70 -9.71
CA ILE A 445 -18.30 -3.56 -10.64
C ILE A 445 -18.06 -2.31 -9.81
N ARG A 446 -16.96 -1.59 -10.09
CA ARG A 446 -16.62 -0.37 -9.38
C ARG A 446 -16.60 0.81 -10.34
N LEU A 447 -17.24 1.88 -9.90
CA LEU A 447 -17.33 3.14 -10.63
C LEU A 447 -16.82 4.28 -9.74
N SER A 448 -15.97 5.14 -10.28
CA SER A 448 -15.71 6.46 -9.70
C SER A 448 -15.83 7.50 -10.81
N GLY A 449 -16.73 8.46 -10.66
CA GLY A 449 -16.95 9.52 -11.62
C GLY A 449 -16.97 10.89 -10.95
N ASN A 450 -16.30 11.86 -11.56
CA ASN A 450 -16.30 13.25 -11.14
C ASN A 450 -16.69 14.14 -12.30
N LEU A 451 -17.58 15.10 -12.05
CA LEU A 451 -17.86 16.22 -12.92
C LEU A 451 -17.55 17.52 -12.17
N TYR A 452 -16.83 18.43 -12.78
CA TYR A 452 -16.63 19.75 -12.18
C TYR A 452 -16.95 20.87 -13.16
N GLU A 453 -17.51 21.94 -12.61
CA GLU A 453 -17.68 23.23 -13.29
C GLU A 453 -16.93 24.30 -12.50
N GLN A 454 -16.15 25.10 -13.21
CA GLN A 454 -15.39 26.19 -12.64
C GLN A 454 -15.69 27.49 -13.38
N PHE A 455 -16.02 28.53 -12.63
CA PHE A 455 -16.33 29.87 -13.11
C PHE A 455 -15.33 30.86 -12.55
N THR A 456 -14.74 31.67 -13.41
CA THR A 456 -13.80 32.75 -13.05
C THR A 456 -14.37 34.09 -13.51
N PRO A 457 -15.45 34.57 -12.86
CA PRO A 457 -16.21 35.74 -13.36
C PRO A 457 -15.43 37.07 -13.31
N VAL A 458 -14.50 37.14 -12.37
CA VAL A 458 -13.58 38.29 -12.21
C VAL A 458 -12.19 37.78 -11.87
N LYS A 459 -11.17 38.56 -12.16
CA LYS A 459 -9.79 38.22 -11.85
C LYS A 459 -9.63 37.89 -10.36
N GLY A 460 -9.05 36.73 -10.07
CA GLY A 460 -8.79 36.23 -8.72
C GLY A 460 -9.96 35.48 -8.09
N LEU A 461 -11.20 35.57 -8.56
CA LEU A 461 -12.34 34.84 -8.03
C LEU A 461 -12.59 33.59 -8.85
N THR A 462 -12.50 32.44 -8.20
CA THR A 462 -12.83 31.11 -8.75
C THR A 462 -13.97 30.48 -7.95
N LEU A 463 -15.09 30.21 -8.62
CA LEU A 463 -16.20 29.43 -8.08
C LEU A 463 -16.12 28.04 -8.71
N ARG A 464 -16.14 26.98 -7.90
CA ARG A 464 -16.06 25.61 -8.39
C ARG A 464 -17.11 24.74 -7.72
N ALA A 465 -17.82 23.97 -8.54
CA ALA A 465 -18.73 22.93 -8.10
C ALA A 465 -18.16 21.57 -8.57
N VAL A 466 -18.18 20.56 -7.70
CA VAL A 466 -17.75 19.19 -8.01
C VAL A 466 -18.87 18.25 -7.59
N GLN A 467 -19.30 17.40 -8.52
CA GLN A 467 -20.24 16.31 -8.25
C GLN A 467 -19.51 15.00 -8.49
N ALA A 468 -19.44 14.14 -7.46
CA ALA A 468 -18.80 12.85 -7.56
C ALA A 468 -19.76 11.72 -7.21
N LEU A 469 -19.66 10.63 -7.97
CA LEU A 469 -20.37 9.38 -7.75
C LEU A 469 -19.36 8.24 -7.65
N ASN A 470 -19.35 7.56 -6.50
CA ASN A 470 -18.58 6.35 -6.30
C ASN A 470 -19.56 5.18 -6.09
N GLY A 471 -19.32 4.07 -6.77
CA GLY A 471 -20.15 2.86 -6.70
C GLY A 471 -19.31 1.60 -6.61
N ASN A 472 -19.81 0.61 -5.86
CA ASN A 472 -19.22 -0.72 -5.76
C ASN A 472 -20.35 -1.75 -5.63
N ASP A 473 -20.66 -2.46 -6.72
CA ASP A 473 -21.52 -3.62 -6.73
C ASP A 473 -20.66 -4.86 -6.52
N ARG A 474 -21.02 -5.69 -5.53
CA ARG A 474 -20.33 -6.92 -5.18
C ARG A 474 -21.32 -8.06 -5.15
N ARG A 475 -21.03 -9.10 -5.93
CA ARG A 475 -21.76 -10.37 -5.89
C ARG A 475 -20.80 -11.46 -5.43
N ILE A 476 -21.23 -12.28 -4.46
CA ILE A 476 -20.48 -13.44 -3.97
C ILE A 476 -21.33 -14.67 -4.23
N SER A 477 -20.73 -15.68 -4.87
CA SER A 477 -21.28 -17.02 -5.06
C SER A 477 -20.40 -18.03 -4.35
N ASN A 478 -20.95 -18.73 -3.36
CA ASN A 478 -20.25 -19.78 -2.62
C ASN A 478 -20.99 -21.10 -2.87
N LYS A 479 -20.26 -22.12 -3.24
CA LYS A 479 -20.84 -23.45 -3.49
C LYS A 479 -20.06 -24.51 -2.72
N ALA A 480 -20.74 -25.60 -2.37
CA ALA A 480 -20.12 -26.84 -1.95
C ALA A 480 -20.86 -27.98 -2.68
N ASN A 481 -20.17 -28.60 -3.59
CA ASN A 481 -20.73 -29.68 -4.41
C ASN A 481 -21.04 -30.91 -3.56
N PRO A 482 -22.13 -31.65 -3.84
CA PRO A 482 -22.61 -32.78 -3.01
C PRO A 482 -21.75 -34.05 -3.16
N VAL A 483 -20.42 -33.91 -3.11
CA VAL A 483 -19.45 -35.01 -3.22
C VAL A 483 -18.41 -34.91 -2.12
N GLY A 484 -17.60 -35.94 -1.96
CA GLY A 484 -16.57 -35.97 -0.95
C GLY A 484 -17.13 -35.68 0.45
N PRO A 485 -16.58 -34.67 1.18
CA PRO A 485 -17.05 -34.34 2.53
C PRO A 485 -18.47 -33.75 2.56
N PHE A 486 -19.01 -33.32 1.41
CA PHE A 486 -20.33 -32.71 1.27
C PHE A 486 -21.36 -33.66 0.63
N LYS A 487 -21.09 -34.98 0.58
CA LYS A 487 -21.96 -36.00 -0.02
C LYS A 487 -23.37 -35.94 0.60
N GLY A 488 -24.36 -35.63 -0.24
CA GLY A 488 -25.77 -35.52 0.18
C GLY A 488 -26.11 -34.21 0.93
N ALA A 489 -25.14 -33.34 1.11
CA ALA A 489 -25.27 -32.07 1.85
C ALA A 489 -24.66 -30.89 1.11
N GLY A 490 -24.74 -30.90 -0.23
CA GLY A 490 -24.27 -29.79 -1.05
C GLY A 490 -24.98 -28.47 -0.69
N THR A 491 -24.28 -27.36 -0.82
CA THR A 491 -24.79 -26.03 -0.49
C THR A 491 -24.56 -25.06 -1.63
N ALA A 492 -25.46 -24.08 -1.76
CA ALA A 492 -25.25 -22.91 -2.62
C ALA A 492 -25.68 -21.65 -1.87
N GLY A 493 -24.88 -20.60 -2.00
CA GLY A 493 -25.17 -19.31 -1.38
C GLY A 493 -24.85 -18.16 -2.33
N GLU A 494 -25.77 -17.21 -2.41
CA GLU A 494 -25.61 -15.99 -3.19
C GLU A 494 -25.79 -14.78 -2.28
N SER A 495 -24.89 -13.82 -2.39
CA SER A 495 -25.06 -12.53 -1.74
C SER A 495 -24.72 -11.38 -2.70
N PHE A 496 -25.43 -10.30 -2.55
CA PHE A 496 -25.26 -9.08 -3.31
C PHE A 496 -25.17 -7.90 -2.37
N SER A 497 -24.22 -7.01 -2.61
CA SER A 497 -24.05 -5.77 -1.88
C SER A 497 -23.78 -4.63 -2.85
N ARG A 498 -24.59 -3.60 -2.78
CA ARG A 498 -24.43 -2.35 -3.51
C ARG A 498 -24.09 -1.21 -2.55
N TYR A 499 -22.93 -0.65 -2.74
CA TYR A 499 -22.51 0.59 -2.12
C TYR A 499 -22.53 1.71 -3.16
N TYR A 500 -23.05 2.88 -2.80
CA TYR A 500 -22.85 4.09 -3.56
C TYR A 500 -22.67 5.28 -2.64
N GLN A 501 -21.84 6.23 -3.07
CA GLN A 501 -21.55 7.49 -2.39
C GLN A 501 -21.69 8.64 -3.39
N MET A 502 -22.49 9.63 -3.04
CA MET A 502 -22.61 10.89 -3.77
C MET A 502 -21.95 11.99 -2.95
N THR A 503 -21.06 12.73 -3.60
CA THR A 503 -20.38 13.87 -2.98
C THR A 503 -20.63 15.13 -3.79
N PHE A 504 -21.07 16.19 -3.12
CA PHE A 504 -21.26 17.51 -3.68
C PHE A 504 -20.36 18.47 -2.94
N THR A 505 -19.43 19.11 -3.65
CA THR A 505 -18.47 20.06 -3.08
C THR A 505 -18.56 21.35 -3.84
N ASN A 506 -18.87 22.44 -3.14
CA ASN A 506 -18.95 23.79 -3.69
C ASN A 506 -17.90 24.66 -3.02
N THR A 507 -17.08 25.37 -3.81
CA THR A 507 -16.02 26.22 -3.30
C THR A 507 -16.04 27.59 -3.96
N ALA A 508 -15.68 28.61 -3.19
CA ALA A 508 -15.37 29.96 -3.67
C ALA A 508 -13.96 30.31 -3.19
N GLU A 509 -13.05 30.54 -4.12
CA GLU A 509 -11.66 30.90 -3.85
C GLU A 509 -11.38 32.28 -4.41
N TYR A 510 -10.83 33.17 -3.58
CA TYR A 510 -10.43 34.52 -3.97
C TYR A 510 -8.95 34.72 -3.69
N GLU A 511 -8.20 34.92 -4.75
CA GLU A 511 -6.75 35.17 -4.72
C GLU A 511 -6.45 36.59 -5.20
N PHE A 512 -5.67 37.32 -4.42
CA PHE A 512 -5.27 38.66 -4.77
C PHE A 512 -3.89 39.02 -4.25
N ASP A 513 -3.21 39.82 -5.02
CA ASP A 513 -1.91 40.41 -4.68
C ASP A 513 -2.08 41.85 -4.16
N PHE A 514 -1.30 42.18 -3.13
CA PHE A 514 -1.19 43.58 -2.68
C PHE A 514 0.26 43.93 -2.39
N ALA A 515 0.63 45.18 -2.64
CA ALA A 515 2.01 45.70 -2.47
C ALA A 515 3.09 44.82 -3.13
N GLU A 516 2.83 44.37 -4.38
CA GLU A 516 3.72 43.61 -5.29
C GLU A 516 4.27 42.27 -4.78
N LYS A 517 4.42 42.10 -3.46
CA LYS A 517 5.09 40.93 -2.85
C LYS A 517 4.18 40.09 -1.95
N ASN A 518 2.95 40.47 -1.77
CA ASN A 518 2.03 39.85 -0.86
C ASN A 518 0.89 39.20 -1.63
N ASN A 519 0.76 37.91 -1.53
CA ASN A 519 -0.36 37.14 -2.07
C ASN A 519 -1.25 36.64 -0.94
N VAL A 520 -2.54 36.83 -1.05
CA VAL A 520 -3.55 36.30 -0.13
C VAL A 520 -4.53 35.41 -0.91
N ASN A 521 -4.78 34.25 -0.40
CA ASN A 521 -5.74 33.30 -0.93
C ASN A 521 -6.76 32.95 0.16
N ILE A 522 -8.05 33.15 -0.14
CA ILE A 522 -9.17 32.85 0.75
C ILE A 522 -10.07 31.83 0.07
N LEU A 523 -10.27 30.68 0.71
CA LEU A 523 -11.14 29.62 0.24
C LEU A 523 -12.31 29.46 1.23
N LEU A 524 -13.53 29.43 0.72
CA LEU A 524 -14.75 29.04 1.44
C LEU A 524 -15.36 27.83 0.73
N GLY A 525 -15.85 26.86 1.49
CA GLY A 525 -16.43 25.69 0.89
C GLY A 525 -17.54 25.03 1.73
N GLN A 526 -18.34 24.26 1.02
CA GLN A 526 -19.39 23.40 1.56
C GLN A 526 -19.26 22.03 0.89
N GLU A 527 -19.36 20.97 1.67
CA GLU A 527 -19.39 19.59 1.18
C GLU A 527 -20.53 18.82 1.81
N SER A 528 -21.23 18.03 0.97
CA SER A 528 -22.24 17.09 1.41
C SER A 528 -21.95 15.71 0.83
N ILE A 529 -21.95 14.68 1.68
CA ILE A 529 -21.72 13.28 1.30
C ILE A 529 -22.87 12.45 1.77
N LEU A 530 -23.43 11.66 0.87
CA LEU A 530 -24.43 10.64 1.15
C LEU A 530 -23.88 9.29 0.72
N SER A 531 -23.70 8.38 1.67
CA SER A 531 -23.30 6.99 1.43
C SER A 531 -24.44 6.03 1.76
N THR A 532 -24.68 5.06 0.92
CA THR A 532 -25.70 4.02 1.13
C THR A 532 -25.14 2.66 0.78
N THR A 533 -25.36 1.69 1.66
CA THR A 533 -25.10 0.27 1.40
C THR A 533 -26.40 -0.50 1.50
N ASN A 534 -26.73 -1.25 0.45
CA ASN A 534 -27.83 -2.21 0.44
C ASN A 534 -27.23 -3.60 0.20
N ALA A 535 -27.59 -4.56 1.03
CA ALA A 535 -27.13 -5.94 0.87
C ALA A 535 -28.27 -6.92 1.11
N PHE A 536 -28.27 -8.00 0.35
CA PHE A 536 -29.10 -9.15 0.62
C PHE A 536 -28.33 -10.44 0.31
N GLY A 537 -28.71 -11.53 0.96
CA GLY A 537 -28.11 -12.82 0.72
C GLY A 537 -29.09 -13.95 1.05
N THR A 538 -28.89 -15.08 0.38
CA THR A 538 -29.63 -16.29 0.65
C THR A 538 -28.73 -17.50 0.43
N SER A 539 -29.04 -18.60 1.08
CA SER A 539 -28.34 -19.87 0.90
C SER A 539 -29.28 -21.05 1.05
N VAL A 540 -28.89 -22.15 0.47
CA VAL A 540 -29.65 -23.42 0.53
C VAL A 540 -28.68 -24.55 0.89
N GLU A 541 -29.23 -25.60 1.49
CA GLU A 541 -28.56 -26.85 1.81
C GLU A 541 -29.36 -28.01 1.18
N GLY A 542 -28.75 -29.19 1.18
CA GLY A 542 -29.40 -30.40 0.69
C GLY A 542 -29.46 -30.51 -0.83
N ILE A 543 -28.47 -29.95 -1.51
CA ILE A 543 -28.23 -30.23 -2.93
C ILE A 543 -27.64 -31.65 -3.02
N THR A 544 -28.19 -32.50 -3.87
CA THR A 544 -27.82 -33.92 -3.98
C THR A 544 -27.22 -34.31 -5.32
N ASP A 545 -27.35 -33.46 -6.36
CA ASP A 545 -26.89 -33.72 -7.73
C ASP A 545 -25.86 -32.68 -8.14
N LEU A 546 -24.69 -33.12 -8.57
CA LEU A 546 -23.59 -32.28 -9.09
C LEU A 546 -23.96 -31.37 -10.25
N ARG A 547 -24.99 -31.70 -11.03
CA ARG A 547 -25.45 -30.90 -12.16
C ARG A 547 -26.35 -29.73 -11.74
N GLN A 548 -26.73 -29.69 -10.45
CA GLN A 548 -27.68 -28.75 -9.89
C GLN A 548 -26.97 -27.90 -8.83
N GLU A 549 -26.20 -26.92 -9.29
CA GLU A 549 -25.36 -26.10 -8.42
C GLU A 549 -26.00 -24.80 -7.94
N GLU A 550 -27.27 -24.54 -8.36
CA GLU A 550 -27.88 -23.23 -8.09
C GLU A 550 -28.79 -23.27 -6.84
N ILE A 551 -29.06 -22.09 -6.28
CA ILE A 551 -29.84 -21.95 -5.03
C ILE A 551 -31.28 -22.52 -5.10
N ASN A 552 -31.85 -22.67 -6.29
CA ASN A 552 -33.21 -23.21 -6.46
C ASN A 552 -33.30 -24.74 -6.35
N TYR A 553 -32.16 -25.45 -6.26
CA TYR A 553 -32.11 -26.91 -6.19
C TYR A 553 -31.90 -27.46 -4.77
N GLY A 554 -31.64 -26.61 -3.80
CA GLY A 554 -31.54 -27.02 -2.39
C GLY A 554 -32.88 -27.42 -1.81
N THR A 555 -32.88 -28.36 -0.88
CA THR A 555 -34.08 -28.83 -0.18
C THR A 555 -34.37 -28.07 1.10
N VAL A 556 -33.34 -27.41 1.68
CA VAL A 556 -33.48 -26.63 2.90
C VAL A 556 -33.07 -25.18 2.62
N TYR A 557 -34.01 -24.29 2.63
CA TYR A 557 -33.78 -22.85 2.40
C TYR A 557 -33.47 -22.17 3.72
N LYS A 558 -32.33 -21.45 3.76
CA LYS A 558 -32.01 -20.61 4.91
C LYS A 558 -32.76 -19.29 4.83
N LYS A 559 -33.09 -18.72 5.99
CA LYS A 559 -33.71 -17.40 6.05
C LYS A 559 -32.85 -16.37 5.31
N PRO A 560 -33.41 -15.66 4.31
CA PRO A 560 -32.66 -14.60 3.61
C PRO A 560 -32.24 -13.50 4.58
N SER A 561 -31.05 -12.98 4.36
CA SER A 561 -30.53 -11.78 5.03
C SER A 561 -30.82 -10.55 4.19
N TRP A 562 -31.12 -9.44 4.84
CA TRP A 562 -31.25 -8.14 4.18
C TRP A 562 -30.75 -7.06 5.14
N SER A 563 -30.03 -6.08 4.61
CA SER A 563 -29.56 -4.94 5.36
C SER A 563 -29.53 -3.68 4.50
N LYS A 564 -29.78 -2.54 5.11
CA LYS A 564 -29.57 -1.21 4.54
C LYS A 564 -28.87 -0.35 5.58
N SER A 565 -27.82 0.34 5.19
CA SER A 565 -27.18 1.37 6.01
C SER A 565 -26.98 2.64 5.21
N GLU A 566 -27.15 3.78 5.88
CA GLU A 566 -27.03 5.12 5.32
C GLU A 566 -26.18 5.98 6.24
N GLU A 567 -25.31 6.76 5.62
CA GLU A 567 -24.41 7.69 6.30
C GLU A 567 -24.45 9.04 5.59
N VAL A 568 -24.54 10.12 6.35
CA VAL A 568 -24.60 11.49 5.83
C VAL A 568 -23.57 12.35 6.54
N PHE A 569 -22.75 13.05 5.74
CA PHE A 569 -21.90 14.13 6.19
C PHE A 569 -22.35 15.46 5.58
N ASN A 570 -22.30 16.52 6.37
CA ASN A 570 -22.49 17.90 5.92
C ASN A 570 -21.47 18.79 6.58
N SER A 571 -20.64 19.46 5.77
CA SER A 571 -19.43 20.11 6.21
C SER A 571 -19.31 21.52 5.62
N TYR A 572 -18.82 22.45 6.43
CA TYR A 572 -18.50 23.82 6.03
C TYR A 572 -17.02 24.07 6.36
N PHE A 573 -16.27 24.64 5.44
CA PHE A 573 -14.86 24.85 5.63
C PHE A 573 -14.35 26.17 5.04
N SER A 574 -13.27 26.67 5.61
CA SER A 574 -12.57 27.84 5.13
C SER A 574 -11.08 27.69 5.28
N ARG A 575 -10.31 28.36 4.42
CA ARG A 575 -8.88 28.45 4.47
C ARG A 575 -8.41 29.82 4.09
N ILE A 576 -7.40 30.32 4.78
CA ILE A 576 -6.72 31.58 4.45
C ILE A 576 -5.25 31.28 4.32
N GLY A 577 -4.68 31.60 3.16
CA GLY A 577 -3.24 31.47 2.90
C GLY A 577 -2.64 32.84 2.68
N TYR A 578 -1.48 33.12 3.25
CA TYR A 578 -0.69 34.33 3.03
C TYR A 578 0.72 33.94 2.61
N ASN A 579 1.19 34.56 1.55
CA ASN A 579 2.54 34.40 1.02
C ASN A 579 3.19 35.78 0.85
N HIS A 580 4.35 36.01 1.48
CA HIS A 580 5.17 37.16 1.31
C HIS A 580 6.46 36.81 0.55
N ASP A 581 6.54 37.11 -0.73
CA ASP A 581 7.73 37.00 -1.59
C ASP A 581 8.32 35.55 -1.58
N ASP A 582 7.46 34.51 -1.46
CA ASP A 582 7.83 33.11 -1.23
C ASP A 582 8.78 32.90 -0.05
N LYS A 583 8.93 33.89 0.84
CA LYS A 583 9.80 33.87 1.99
C LYS A 583 9.09 33.45 3.26
N TYR A 584 7.94 34.07 3.55
CA TYR A 584 7.11 33.77 4.70
C TYR A 584 5.74 33.31 4.21
N LEU A 585 5.39 32.10 4.54
CA LEU A 585 4.10 31.53 4.20
C LEU A 585 3.35 31.21 5.49
N LEU A 586 2.08 31.61 5.54
CA LEU A 586 1.16 31.31 6.62
C LEU A 586 -0.09 30.69 6.05
N ASP A 587 -0.66 29.74 6.75
CA ASP A 587 -1.89 29.05 6.35
C ASP A 587 -2.74 28.79 7.60
N ALA A 588 -4.03 29.08 7.51
CA ALA A 588 -4.97 28.76 8.58
C ALA A 588 -6.23 28.16 7.96
N SER A 589 -6.75 27.13 8.56
CA SER A 589 -7.99 26.48 8.13
C SER A 589 -8.94 26.26 9.30
N PHE A 590 -10.23 26.30 8.97
CA PHE A 590 -11.32 25.95 9.88
C PHE A 590 -12.34 25.09 9.14
N ARG A 591 -12.83 24.04 9.80
CA ARG A 591 -13.87 23.18 9.26
C ARG A 591 -14.85 22.77 10.38
N ARG A 592 -16.11 22.77 10.06
CA ARG A 592 -17.18 22.25 10.89
C ARG A 592 -17.87 21.09 10.17
N ASP A 593 -17.77 19.90 10.73
CA ASP A 593 -18.38 18.68 10.21
C ASP A 593 -19.57 18.24 11.05
N GLY A 594 -20.65 17.84 10.37
CA GLY A 594 -21.77 17.14 10.95
C GLY A 594 -21.90 15.74 10.34
N SER A 595 -22.12 14.72 11.19
CA SER A 595 -22.32 13.34 10.75
C SER A 595 -23.50 12.66 11.43
N SER A 596 -24.17 11.79 10.66
CA SER A 596 -25.25 10.94 11.19
C SER A 596 -24.76 9.79 12.06
N LEU A 597 -23.46 9.51 12.10
CA LEU A 597 -22.85 8.41 12.88
C LEU A 597 -22.92 8.65 14.38
N PHE A 598 -22.88 9.92 14.80
CA PHE A 598 -22.73 10.32 16.19
C PHE A 598 -24.03 10.67 16.88
N GLY A 599 -23.96 10.66 18.21
CA GLY A 599 -25.08 10.96 19.08
C GLY A 599 -25.70 12.35 18.82
N LYS A 600 -26.98 12.48 19.09
CA LYS A 600 -27.74 13.72 18.76
C LYS A 600 -27.14 14.99 19.41
N ASN A 601 -26.45 14.85 20.56
CA ASN A 601 -25.83 15.96 21.27
C ASN A 601 -24.46 16.32 20.70
N ARG A 602 -23.83 15.43 19.93
CA ARG A 602 -22.43 15.52 19.44
C ARG A 602 -22.27 15.37 17.93
N ARG A 603 -23.34 15.58 17.18
CA ARG A 603 -23.32 15.44 15.71
C ARG A 603 -22.34 16.34 14.99
N TYR A 604 -22.02 17.51 15.56
CA TYR A 604 -21.13 18.50 14.96
C TYR A 604 -19.82 18.62 15.75
N ALA A 605 -18.72 18.62 15.02
CA ALA A 605 -17.39 18.90 15.55
C ALA A 605 -16.70 20.01 14.75
N ASN A 606 -15.76 20.71 15.40
CA ASN A 606 -14.96 21.77 14.77
C ASN A 606 -13.51 21.33 14.73
N PHE A 607 -12.88 21.52 13.57
CA PHE A 607 -11.48 21.24 13.32
C PHE A 607 -10.80 22.48 12.78
N TRP A 608 -9.53 22.65 13.12
CA TRP A 608 -8.80 23.82 12.69
C TRP A 608 -7.31 23.52 12.60
N SER A 609 -6.59 24.31 11.82
CA SER A 609 -5.12 24.24 11.80
C SER A 609 -4.52 25.60 11.49
N ILE A 610 -3.28 25.75 11.93
CA ILE A 610 -2.40 26.85 11.54
C ILE A 610 -1.06 26.26 11.12
N GLY A 611 -0.49 26.76 10.04
CA GLY A 611 0.80 26.38 9.52
C GLY A 611 1.62 27.57 9.14
N ALA A 612 2.94 27.47 9.30
CA ALA A 612 3.90 28.49 8.91
C ALA A 612 5.10 27.85 8.24
N ARG A 613 5.62 28.52 7.21
CA ARG A 613 6.87 28.14 6.57
C ARG A 613 7.74 29.38 6.36
N TRP A 614 9.02 29.26 6.68
CA TRP A 614 10.04 30.26 6.43
C TRP A 614 11.10 29.69 5.48
N ASN A 615 11.15 30.22 4.27
CA ASN A 615 12.17 29.88 3.29
C ASN A 615 13.41 30.75 3.53
N ILE A 616 14.31 30.26 4.36
CA ILE A 616 15.45 31.02 4.92
C ILE A 616 16.43 31.42 3.81
N THR A 617 16.60 30.61 2.78
CA THR A 617 17.45 30.92 1.60
C THR A 617 16.98 32.12 0.81
N LYS A 618 15.73 32.54 0.96
CA LYS A 618 15.21 33.80 0.35
C LYS A 618 15.65 35.05 1.13
N GLU A 619 16.30 34.90 2.28
CA GLU A 619 16.86 36.02 3.03
C GLU A 619 18.11 36.58 2.35
N ALA A 620 18.27 37.89 2.33
CA ALA A 620 19.37 38.58 1.64
C ALA A 620 20.76 38.13 2.16
N TRP A 621 20.87 37.74 3.43
CA TRP A 621 22.12 37.28 4.06
C TRP A 621 22.52 35.84 3.72
N LEU A 622 21.57 35.00 3.19
CA LEU A 622 21.83 33.63 2.75
C LEU A 622 21.76 33.44 1.22
N SER A 623 21.15 34.37 0.49
CA SER A 623 20.89 34.25 -0.96
C SER A 623 22.14 34.05 -1.83
N ASN A 624 23.33 34.36 -1.31
CA ASN A 624 24.59 34.30 -2.06
C ASN A 624 25.47 33.09 -1.68
N ILE A 625 24.94 32.10 -0.97
CA ILE A 625 25.68 30.88 -0.61
C ILE A 625 25.51 29.82 -1.70
N PRO A 626 26.52 29.54 -2.57
CA PRO A 626 26.33 28.72 -3.76
C PRO A 626 26.02 27.24 -3.47
N TRP A 627 26.45 26.71 -2.31
CA TRP A 627 26.22 25.31 -1.94
C TRP A 627 24.89 25.08 -1.20
N LEU A 628 24.22 26.14 -0.72
CA LEU A 628 22.95 26.08 -0.02
C LEU A 628 21.82 26.55 -0.94
N ASN A 629 21.18 25.63 -1.64
CA ASN A 629 20.17 25.95 -2.65
C ASN A 629 18.78 26.19 -2.05
N ASN A 630 18.45 25.44 -1.01
CA ASN A 630 17.23 25.62 -0.24
C ASN A 630 17.51 25.35 1.24
N LEU A 631 16.94 26.16 2.11
CA LEU A 631 16.79 25.90 3.53
C LEU A 631 15.46 26.49 3.96
N SER A 632 14.57 25.65 4.47
CA SER A 632 13.29 26.09 4.99
C SER A 632 12.94 25.39 6.27
N ILE A 633 12.24 26.11 7.15
CA ILE A 633 11.64 25.57 8.36
C ILE A 633 10.14 25.69 8.22
N LYS A 634 9.43 24.64 8.58
CA LYS A 634 7.97 24.58 8.60
C LYS A 634 7.48 24.14 9.98
N ALA A 635 6.36 24.67 10.41
CA ALA A 635 5.70 24.25 11.64
C ALA A 635 4.21 24.30 11.44
N SER A 636 3.49 23.32 11.93
CA SER A 636 2.02 23.26 11.91
C SER A 636 1.47 22.71 13.21
N TYR A 637 0.31 23.22 13.59
CA TYR A 637 -0.48 22.69 14.70
C TYR A 637 -1.95 22.77 14.37
N GLY A 638 -2.71 21.75 14.76
CA GLY A 638 -4.14 21.73 14.52
C GLY A 638 -4.80 20.45 14.97
N THR A 639 -6.11 20.39 14.71
CA THR A 639 -6.97 19.26 15.06
C THR A 639 -7.59 18.64 13.81
N THR A 640 -7.71 17.33 13.82
CA THR A 640 -8.47 16.53 12.84
C THR A 640 -9.35 15.54 13.59
N GLY A 641 -10.36 14.96 12.94
CA GLY A 641 -11.24 13.99 13.56
C GLY A 641 -11.10 12.59 12.93
N ASN A 642 -11.52 11.57 13.67
CA ASN A 642 -11.77 10.24 13.14
C ASN A 642 -13.26 9.92 13.27
N SER A 643 -13.88 9.62 12.14
CA SER A 643 -15.29 9.23 12.03
C SER A 643 -15.48 7.80 11.52
N SER A 644 -14.40 7.04 11.37
CA SER A 644 -14.41 5.71 10.76
C SER A 644 -14.90 4.65 11.76
N ILE A 645 -16.20 4.73 12.08
CA ILE A 645 -16.94 3.80 12.95
C ILE A 645 -18.14 3.22 12.20
N ASP A 646 -18.67 2.12 12.71
CA ASP A 646 -19.87 1.51 12.15
C ASP A 646 -21.10 2.41 12.30
N ASN A 647 -22.02 2.27 11.35
CA ASN A 647 -23.28 3.02 11.37
C ASN A 647 -24.13 2.62 12.58
N TYR A 648 -24.86 3.59 13.10
CA TYR A 648 -25.89 3.42 14.14
C TYR A 648 -25.40 3.08 15.56
N LEU A 649 -24.10 3.13 15.85
CA LEU A 649 -23.55 2.84 17.19
C LEU A 649 -24.09 3.77 18.29
N ALA A 650 -24.48 4.99 17.93
CA ALA A 650 -25.06 5.95 18.85
C ALA A 650 -26.53 5.66 19.18
N TYR A 651 -27.19 4.76 18.42
CA TYR A 651 -28.61 4.51 18.55
C TYR A 651 -28.91 3.24 19.34
N GLY A 652 -30.02 3.25 20.10
CA GLY A 652 -30.58 2.02 20.63
C GLY A 652 -31.19 1.19 19.52
N ILE A 653 -30.58 0.05 19.21
CA ILE A 653 -31.02 -0.84 18.14
C ILE A 653 -31.97 -1.89 18.71
N VAL A 654 -33.14 -2.02 18.11
CA VAL A 654 -34.10 -3.08 18.42
C VAL A 654 -33.90 -4.23 17.47
N GLY A 655 -33.67 -5.43 17.99
CA GLY A 655 -33.52 -6.64 17.25
C GLY A 655 -34.51 -7.74 17.66
N ALA A 656 -34.72 -8.71 16.79
CA ALA A 656 -35.43 -9.91 17.14
C ALA A 656 -34.53 -10.84 17.96
N TYR A 657 -34.97 -11.29 19.10
CA TYR A 657 -34.31 -12.36 19.83
C TYR A 657 -34.46 -13.68 19.06
N GLY A 658 -33.39 -14.53 19.12
CA GLY A 658 -33.42 -15.83 18.46
C GLY A 658 -34.45 -16.81 19.03
N SER A 659 -35.03 -16.48 20.17
CA SER A 659 -36.06 -17.28 20.83
C SER A 659 -37.44 -16.77 20.49
N LEU A 660 -38.39 -17.69 20.30
CA LEU A 660 -39.78 -17.36 20.11
C LEU A 660 -40.50 -17.26 21.47
N TYR A 661 -41.26 -16.20 21.69
CA TYR A 661 -42.19 -16.12 22.80
C TYR A 661 -43.62 -16.48 22.33
N ASN A 662 -44.14 -17.56 22.83
CA ASN A 662 -45.46 -18.09 22.41
C ASN A 662 -45.59 -18.23 20.87
N GLY A 663 -44.57 -18.78 20.22
CA GLY A 663 -44.53 -19.00 18.76
C GLY A 663 -44.33 -17.73 17.92
N LYS A 664 -44.12 -16.57 18.54
CA LYS A 664 -43.89 -15.28 17.86
C LYS A 664 -42.50 -14.76 18.17
N ALA A 665 -41.93 -14.04 17.21
CA ALA A 665 -40.62 -13.40 17.40
C ALA A 665 -40.71 -12.38 18.56
N ALA A 666 -39.78 -12.54 19.52
CA ALA A 666 -39.59 -11.58 20.60
C ALA A 666 -38.62 -10.49 20.12
N TRP A 667 -38.92 -9.25 20.44
CA TRP A 667 -38.12 -8.07 20.07
C TRP A 667 -37.66 -7.35 21.33
N GLY A 668 -36.44 -6.87 21.30
CA GLY A 668 -35.90 -6.10 22.39
C GLY A 668 -34.68 -5.28 21.96
N LEU A 669 -34.16 -4.45 22.85
CA LEU A 669 -32.95 -3.67 22.65
C LEU A 669 -31.77 -4.63 22.54
N SER A 670 -31.10 -4.60 21.39
CA SER A 670 -29.87 -5.37 21.14
C SER A 670 -28.61 -4.56 21.48
N SER A 671 -28.68 -3.21 21.42
CA SER A 671 -27.62 -2.32 21.87
C SER A 671 -28.19 -1.11 22.61
N PRO A 672 -27.51 -0.60 23.66
CA PRO A 672 -27.94 0.63 24.33
C PRO A 672 -27.67 1.85 23.45
N SER A 673 -28.46 2.91 23.60
CA SER A 673 -28.20 4.21 22.96
C SER A 673 -27.14 4.99 23.73
N ASN A 674 -26.33 5.78 22.98
CA ASN A 674 -25.45 6.79 23.55
C ASN A 674 -25.59 8.11 22.78
N ASP A 675 -26.43 9.02 23.30
CA ASP A 675 -26.68 10.32 22.71
C ASP A 675 -25.49 11.27 22.73
N ASP A 676 -24.48 10.99 23.56
CA ASP A 676 -23.23 11.74 23.71
C ASP A 676 -22.04 11.09 22.98
N LEU A 677 -22.23 9.99 22.26
CA LEU A 677 -21.20 9.37 21.44
C LEU A 677 -20.66 10.39 20.45
N SER A 678 -19.35 10.64 20.50
CA SER A 678 -18.66 11.73 19.81
C SER A 678 -17.53 11.24 18.92
N TRP A 679 -16.98 12.19 18.21
CA TRP A 679 -15.79 12.05 17.38
C TRP A 679 -14.55 11.75 18.22
N GLU A 680 -13.62 10.97 17.68
CA GLU A 680 -12.23 10.98 18.16
C GLU A 680 -11.56 12.25 17.64
N VAL A 681 -10.78 12.93 18.45
CA VAL A 681 -10.07 14.16 18.09
C VAL A 681 -8.58 13.92 18.13
N VAL A 682 -7.90 14.20 17.04
CA VAL A 682 -6.45 14.11 16.93
C VAL A 682 -5.84 15.51 16.89
N GLU A 683 -5.07 15.84 17.92
CA GLU A 683 -4.22 17.03 17.95
C GLU A 683 -2.85 16.67 17.38
N ASN A 684 -2.38 17.42 16.40
CA ASN A 684 -1.12 17.14 15.71
C ASN A 684 -0.23 18.38 15.66
N LEU A 685 0.95 18.27 16.26
CA LEU A 685 2.04 19.21 16.13
C LEU A 685 3.09 18.62 15.18
N ASN A 686 3.49 19.37 14.18
CA ASN A 686 4.59 19.00 13.27
C ASN A 686 5.60 20.16 13.17
N VAL A 687 6.88 19.85 13.21
CA VAL A 687 7.97 20.79 12.97
C VAL A 687 8.96 20.13 12.03
N GLY A 688 9.27 20.78 10.91
CA GLY A 688 10.13 20.21 9.89
C GLY A 688 11.19 21.17 9.37
N VAL A 689 12.28 20.61 8.89
CA VAL A 689 13.38 21.30 8.20
C VAL A 689 13.59 20.61 6.86
N SER A 690 13.59 21.39 5.79
CA SER A 690 13.90 20.94 4.44
C SER A 690 15.12 21.69 3.93
N THR A 691 16.13 20.99 3.45
CA THR A 691 17.34 21.60 2.89
C THR A 691 17.76 20.93 1.59
N LYS A 692 18.31 21.72 0.68
CA LYS A 692 18.95 21.28 -0.56
C LYS A 692 20.37 21.82 -0.62
N LEU A 693 21.32 20.95 -0.79
CA LEU A 693 22.75 21.26 -0.80
C LEU A 693 23.36 20.86 -2.15
N PHE A 694 24.27 21.71 -2.65
CA PHE A 694 25.06 21.45 -3.87
C PHE A 694 24.22 21.15 -5.13
N ASN A 695 22.97 21.60 -5.19
CA ASN A 695 21.97 21.24 -6.21
C ASN A 695 21.69 19.72 -6.35
N SER A 696 22.20 18.89 -5.47
CA SER A 696 22.18 17.42 -5.63
C SER A 696 21.74 16.66 -4.41
N LEU A 697 21.86 17.22 -3.22
CA LEU A 697 21.52 16.53 -1.95
C LEU A 697 20.33 17.21 -1.29
N SER A 698 19.20 16.53 -1.22
CA SER A 698 17.99 16.97 -0.52
C SER A 698 17.81 16.18 0.77
N ILE A 699 17.52 16.88 1.86
CA ILE A 699 17.25 16.28 3.18
C ILE A 699 16.00 16.93 3.76
N ASP A 700 15.05 16.10 4.16
CA ASP A 700 13.83 16.49 4.85
C ASP A 700 13.74 15.76 6.20
N VAL A 701 13.49 16.51 7.28
CA VAL A 701 13.31 15.97 8.62
C VAL A 701 12.07 16.59 9.23
N ASP A 702 11.10 15.75 9.60
CA ASP A 702 9.88 16.16 10.29
C ASP A 702 9.80 15.51 11.67
N PHE A 703 9.68 16.29 12.71
CA PHE A 703 9.30 15.85 14.05
C PHE A 703 7.78 16.02 14.20
N TYR A 704 7.11 15.01 14.75
CA TYR A 704 5.67 15.06 15.01
C TYR A 704 5.30 14.58 16.40
N ASN A 705 4.20 15.15 16.92
CA ASN A 705 3.55 14.73 18.15
C ASN A 705 2.04 14.75 17.95
N LYS A 706 1.42 13.55 17.89
CA LYS A 706 -0.01 13.33 17.68
C LYS A 706 -0.64 12.80 18.95
N VAL A 707 -1.65 13.47 19.47
CA VAL A 707 -2.44 13.04 20.61
C VAL A 707 -3.86 12.77 20.15
N THR A 708 -4.30 11.52 20.21
CA THR A 708 -5.70 11.15 19.99
C THR A 708 -6.40 11.20 21.34
N LYS A 709 -7.45 12.00 21.42
CA LYS A 709 -8.31 12.16 22.60
C LYS A 709 -9.68 11.58 22.33
N ASP A 710 -10.32 11.17 23.40
CA ASP A 710 -11.70 10.69 23.36
C ASP A 710 -11.89 9.53 22.36
N MET A 711 -10.90 8.59 22.31
CA MET A 711 -10.98 7.42 21.45
C MET A 711 -12.20 6.59 21.76
N LEU A 712 -12.80 6.08 20.71
CA LEU A 712 -13.92 5.17 20.74
C LEU A 712 -13.49 3.78 21.19
N MET A 713 -14.22 3.25 22.16
CA MET A 713 -13.99 1.91 22.67
C MET A 713 -15.30 1.26 23.07
N GLU A 714 -15.42 -0.04 22.85
CA GLU A 714 -16.48 -0.84 23.41
C GLU A 714 -16.18 -1.14 24.88
N ILE A 715 -17.01 -0.62 25.78
CA ILE A 715 -16.84 -0.69 27.22
C ILE A 715 -17.67 -1.86 27.75
N PRO A 716 -17.10 -2.79 28.52
CA PRO A 716 -17.88 -3.85 29.17
C PRO A 716 -18.81 -3.27 30.26
N TYR A 717 -20.09 -3.65 30.20
CA TYR A 717 -21.08 -3.26 31.19
C TYR A 717 -21.36 -4.40 32.17
N SER A 718 -21.85 -4.03 33.34
CA SER A 718 -22.42 -5.03 34.24
C SER A 718 -23.64 -5.66 33.60
N MET A 719 -23.77 -6.99 33.65
CA MET A 719 -24.93 -7.71 33.11
C MET A 719 -26.26 -7.30 33.73
N THR A 720 -26.26 -6.59 34.87
CA THR A 720 -27.45 -6.00 35.50
C THR A 720 -28.07 -4.89 34.65
N THR A 721 -27.32 -4.30 33.72
CA THR A 721 -27.85 -3.32 32.76
C THR A 721 -28.68 -3.94 31.64
N GLY A 722 -28.61 -5.27 31.48
CA GLY A 722 -29.23 -6.00 30.36
C GLY A 722 -28.37 -6.03 29.09
N HIS A 723 -27.19 -5.43 29.13
CA HIS A 723 -26.23 -5.41 28.00
C HIS A 723 -24.85 -5.82 28.47
N SER A 724 -24.10 -6.52 27.61
CA SER A 724 -22.71 -6.92 27.90
C SER A 724 -21.72 -5.77 27.70
N SER A 725 -22.01 -4.85 26.79
CA SER A 725 -21.12 -3.75 26.41
C SER A 725 -21.87 -2.59 25.78
N GLY A 726 -21.20 -1.46 25.65
CA GLY A 726 -21.67 -0.28 24.93
C GLY A 726 -20.50 0.58 24.45
N TRP A 727 -20.75 1.45 23.50
CA TRP A 727 -19.74 2.32 22.91
C TRP A 727 -19.60 3.65 23.67
N GLY A 728 -18.36 4.08 23.90
CA GLY A 728 -18.07 5.35 24.55
C GLY A 728 -16.72 5.96 24.11
N ASN A 729 -16.59 7.26 24.34
CA ASN A 729 -15.37 8.04 24.11
C ASN A 729 -14.56 8.10 25.41
N VAL A 730 -13.56 7.22 25.57
CA VAL A 730 -13.04 6.93 26.91
C VAL A 730 -11.52 6.76 27.04
N ALA A 731 -10.80 6.72 25.94
CA ALA A 731 -9.36 6.46 25.95
C ALA A 731 -8.58 7.54 25.20
N ASP A 732 -7.31 7.72 25.56
CA ASP A 732 -6.40 8.65 24.89
C ASP A 732 -5.10 7.93 24.54
N MET A 733 -4.46 8.35 23.43
CA MET A 733 -3.22 7.76 22.91
C MET A 733 -2.29 8.82 22.33
N LEU A 734 -1.01 8.64 22.52
CA LEU A 734 0.05 9.47 21.99
C LEU A 734 0.86 8.71 20.94
N ASN A 735 1.12 9.35 19.80
CA ASN A 735 2.12 8.93 18.82
C ASN A 735 3.11 10.09 18.61
N ARG A 736 4.39 9.85 18.85
CA ARG A 736 5.43 10.84 18.55
C ARG A 736 6.60 10.20 17.86
N GLY A 737 7.23 10.96 16.97
CA GLY A 737 8.30 10.39 16.19
C GLY A 737 8.98 11.37 15.27
N VAL A 738 9.81 10.80 14.40
CA VAL A 738 10.60 11.52 13.40
C VAL A 738 10.49 10.82 12.07
N ASP A 739 10.17 11.59 11.02
CA ASP A 739 10.34 11.20 9.63
C ASP A 739 11.65 11.79 9.09
N PHE A 740 12.41 10.99 8.36
CA PHE A 740 13.64 11.40 7.70
C PHE A 740 13.59 10.96 6.24
N GLU A 741 13.85 11.88 5.32
CA GLU A 741 13.96 11.61 3.89
C GLU A 741 15.26 12.22 3.36
N LEU A 742 15.96 11.44 2.51
CA LEU A 742 17.20 11.84 1.87
C LEU A 742 17.13 11.45 0.40
N SER A 743 17.50 12.38 -0.49
CA SER A 743 17.67 12.10 -1.92
C SER A 743 18.98 12.73 -2.39
N TYR A 744 19.78 11.93 -3.08
CA TYR A 744 21.08 12.36 -3.60
C TYR A 744 21.20 12.05 -5.09
N ASP A 745 21.18 13.09 -5.90
CA ASP A 745 21.52 13.00 -7.31
C ASP A 745 23.03 13.10 -7.45
N VAL A 746 23.65 11.96 -7.68
CA VAL A 746 25.11 11.90 -7.78
C VAL A 746 25.55 12.64 -9.04
N PRO A 747 26.43 13.66 -8.93
CA PRO A 747 26.96 14.35 -10.11
C PRO A 747 27.72 13.38 -11.00
N MET A 748 27.18 13.13 -12.20
CA MET A 748 27.72 12.17 -13.17
C MET A 748 27.99 12.85 -14.53
N PRO A 749 28.85 12.27 -15.40
CA PRO A 749 28.99 12.73 -16.78
C PRO A 749 27.67 12.72 -17.55
N GLN A 750 27.54 13.53 -18.61
CA GLN A 750 26.29 13.83 -19.32
C GLN A 750 25.43 12.63 -19.76
N ASP A 751 26.05 11.46 -19.98
CA ASP A 751 25.34 10.25 -20.44
C ASP A 751 24.86 9.36 -19.27
N PHE A 752 25.17 9.72 -18.04
CA PHE A 752 24.89 8.93 -16.85
C PHE A 752 24.01 9.67 -15.87
N TYR A 753 23.14 8.93 -15.22
CA TYR A 753 22.29 9.41 -14.13
C TYR A 753 22.33 8.40 -12.99
N LEU A 754 22.51 8.86 -11.76
CA LEU A 754 22.43 8.04 -10.56
C LEU A 754 21.72 8.83 -9.45
N ASN A 755 20.57 8.34 -9.03
CA ASN A 755 19.86 8.84 -7.84
C ASN A 755 19.88 7.77 -6.75
N LEU A 756 20.18 8.19 -5.54
CA LEU A 756 20.12 7.41 -4.33
C LEU A 756 19.14 8.07 -3.38
N SER A 757 18.12 7.35 -2.94
CA SER A 757 17.18 7.87 -1.95
C SER A 757 16.99 6.90 -0.79
N ALA A 758 16.77 7.45 0.39
CA ALA A 758 16.50 6.71 1.61
C ALA A 758 15.49 7.46 2.47
N ASN A 759 14.63 6.72 3.12
CA ASN A 759 13.72 7.28 4.10
C ASN A 759 13.60 6.35 5.30
N PHE A 760 13.30 6.92 6.45
CA PHE A 760 12.89 6.15 7.61
C PHE A 760 11.95 6.94 8.50
N ASN A 761 11.17 6.22 9.29
CA ASN A 761 10.31 6.73 10.34
C ASN A 761 10.62 6.00 11.64
N TYR A 762 10.70 6.74 12.72
CA TYR A 762 10.62 6.23 14.09
C TYR A 762 9.32 6.71 14.71
N ASN A 763 8.52 5.79 15.25
CA ASN A 763 7.29 6.12 15.97
C ASN A 763 7.25 5.45 17.34
N ARG A 764 7.03 6.23 18.38
CA ARG A 764 6.70 5.76 19.72
C ARG A 764 5.22 5.97 19.96
N ASN A 765 4.51 4.88 20.22
CA ASN A 765 3.11 4.87 20.62
C ASN A 765 2.98 4.68 22.13
N GLU A 766 1.99 5.32 22.77
CA GLU A 766 1.76 5.23 24.22
C GLU A 766 0.29 5.49 24.52
N ILE A 767 -0.36 4.59 25.27
CA ILE A 767 -1.71 4.80 25.83
C ILE A 767 -1.58 5.73 27.02
N THR A 768 -2.33 6.83 27.01
CA THR A 768 -2.25 7.85 28.07
C THR A 768 -3.44 7.86 29.01
N LYS A 769 -4.56 7.25 28.59
CA LYS A 769 -5.79 7.13 29.39
C LYS A 769 -6.62 5.94 28.92
N LEU A 770 -7.32 5.29 29.85
CA LEU A 770 -8.34 4.26 29.62
C LEU A 770 -9.65 4.61 30.33
N PHE A 771 -10.72 3.84 30.03
CA PHE A 771 -12.07 4.05 30.57
C PHE A 771 -12.11 3.87 32.09
N ASP A 772 -13.03 4.58 32.75
CA ASP A 772 -13.29 4.53 34.18
C ASP A 772 -12.06 4.75 35.08
N GLY A 773 -11.02 5.43 34.55
CA GLY A 773 -9.76 5.65 35.29
C GLY A 773 -8.97 4.37 35.53
N ARG A 774 -9.19 3.32 34.76
CA ARG A 774 -8.43 2.07 34.84
C ARG A 774 -7.00 2.28 34.36
N ASP A 775 -6.07 1.63 35.02
CA ASP A 775 -4.68 1.60 34.60
C ASP A 775 -4.44 0.58 33.48
N SER A 776 -5.25 -0.48 33.41
CA SER A 776 -5.10 -1.52 32.38
C SER A 776 -6.40 -2.22 32.01
N PHE A 777 -6.43 -2.81 30.80
CA PHE A 777 -7.53 -3.62 30.30
C PHE A 777 -7.00 -4.72 29.38
N GLU A 778 -7.35 -5.97 29.63
CA GLU A 778 -6.93 -7.13 28.83
C GLU A 778 -7.90 -7.37 27.67
N ILE A 779 -7.36 -7.53 26.47
CA ILE A 779 -8.13 -7.91 25.28
C ILE A 779 -8.12 -9.43 25.19
N SER A 780 -9.16 -10.06 25.70
CA SER A 780 -9.28 -11.51 25.81
C SER A 780 -8.93 -12.25 24.53
N GLY A 781 -8.15 -13.33 24.63
CA GLY A 781 -7.81 -14.25 23.53
C GLY A 781 -6.77 -13.73 22.54
N THR A 782 -6.33 -12.47 22.66
CA THR A 782 -5.39 -11.87 21.69
C THR A 782 -3.93 -11.99 22.12
N GLY A 783 -3.64 -12.21 23.40
CA GLY A 783 -2.31 -12.09 23.97
C GLY A 783 -1.82 -10.64 24.07
N LEU A 784 -2.75 -9.68 24.09
CA LEU A 784 -2.50 -8.25 24.21
C LEU A 784 -3.22 -7.69 25.45
N LYS A 785 -2.59 -6.72 26.08
CA LYS A 785 -3.19 -5.97 27.19
C LYS A 785 -2.94 -4.47 26.98
N LEU A 786 -3.96 -3.67 27.20
CA LEU A 786 -3.83 -2.21 27.24
C LEU A 786 -3.37 -1.80 28.64
N GLU A 787 -2.38 -0.93 28.72
CA GLU A 787 -1.92 -0.33 30.00
C GLU A 787 -1.45 1.08 29.77
N VAL A 788 -1.85 1.97 30.65
CA VAL A 788 -1.43 3.38 30.61
C VAL A 788 0.10 3.47 30.74
N GLY A 789 0.73 4.24 29.86
CA GLY A 789 2.19 4.39 29.75
C GLY A 789 2.87 3.36 28.83
N ARG A 790 2.12 2.40 28.29
CA ARG A 790 2.64 1.39 27.36
C ARG A 790 2.13 1.56 25.93
N PRO A 791 2.84 1.00 24.93
CA PRO A 791 2.37 1.04 23.55
C PRO A 791 1.16 0.12 23.35
N PHE A 792 0.24 0.56 22.50
CA PHE A 792 -0.81 -0.32 21.98
C PHE A 792 -0.20 -1.44 21.15
N GLY A 793 -0.62 -2.68 21.41
CA GLY A 793 -0.12 -3.86 20.72
C GLY A 793 1.14 -4.49 21.32
N GLU A 794 1.53 -4.11 22.55
CA GLU A 794 2.53 -4.85 23.29
C GLU A 794 1.97 -6.20 23.75
N PHE A 795 2.76 -7.26 23.56
CA PHE A 795 2.34 -8.62 23.91
C PHE A 795 2.39 -8.82 25.42
N PHE A 796 1.32 -9.41 25.93
CA PHE A 796 1.13 -9.80 27.32
C PHE A 796 0.95 -11.32 27.39
N LEU A 797 2.02 -12.03 27.70
CA LEU A 797 2.11 -13.49 27.61
C LEU A 797 2.85 -14.08 28.81
N VAL A 798 2.62 -15.37 29.09
CA VAL A 798 3.41 -16.09 30.07
C VAL A 798 4.83 -16.25 29.56
N ARG A 799 5.82 -15.83 30.33
CA ARG A 799 7.23 -15.85 29.93
C ARG A 799 7.82 -17.25 30.07
N ASN A 800 8.48 -17.71 29.02
CA ASN A 800 9.22 -18.95 29.00
C ASN A 800 10.49 -18.86 29.86
N ALA A 801 10.75 -19.88 30.69
CA ALA A 801 11.94 -20.01 31.53
C ALA A 801 12.87 -21.16 31.10
N GLY A 802 12.65 -21.75 29.90
CA GLY A 802 13.39 -22.87 29.34
C GLY A 802 12.84 -24.23 29.73
N VAL A 803 13.63 -25.25 29.48
CA VAL A 803 13.33 -26.66 29.79
C VAL A 803 14.16 -27.10 31.00
N ASP A 804 13.57 -27.81 31.96
CA ASP A 804 14.31 -28.35 33.12
C ASP A 804 15.15 -29.55 32.66
N PRO A 805 16.50 -29.50 32.72
CA PRO A 805 17.33 -30.62 32.27
C PRO A 805 17.14 -31.90 33.10
N ARG A 806 16.51 -31.83 34.29
CA ARG A 806 16.33 -33.00 35.18
C ARG A 806 15.20 -33.92 34.75
N ASP A 807 14.13 -33.33 34.18
CA ASP A 807 12.92 -34.09 33.81
C ASP A 807 12.27 -33.65 32.52
N GLY A 808 12.89 -32.70 31.79
CA GLY A 808 12.43 -32.25 30.49
C GLY A 808 11.17 -31.39 30.46
N MET A 809 10.62 -31.03 31.61
CA MET A 809 9.41 -30.24 31.70
C MET A 809 9.67 -28.77 31.29
N GLN A 810 8.74 -28.19 30.55
CA GLN A 810 8.72 -26.75 30.26
C GLN A 810 8.60 -25.94 31.54
N MET A 811 9.43 -24.95 31.71
CA MET A 811 9.35 -24.01 32.83
C MET A 811 8.84 -22.67 32.39
N TYR A 812 8.16 -22.00 33.29
CA TYR A 812 7.61 -20.67 33.13
C TYR A 812 8.07 -19.77 34.25
N TYR A 813 7.98 -18.45 34.07
CA TYR A 813 8.10 -17.50 35.19
C TYR A 813 6.71 -17.25 35.76
N ASP A 814 6.55 -17.38 37.09
CA ASP A 814 5.35 -16.98 37.82
C ASP A 814 5.23 -15.45 37.93
N ALA A 815 4.21 -14.96 38.61
CA ALA A 815 3.98 -13.52 38.80
C ALA A 815 5.10 -12.83 39.58
N GLU A 816 5.78 -13.56 40.48
CA GLU A 816 6.91 -13.09 41.30
C GLU A 816 8.26 -13.21 40.57
N GLY A 817 8.29 -13.81 39.38
CA GLY A 817 9.49 -14.02 38.57
C GLY A 817 10.30 -15.28 38.94
N ASN A 818 9.75 -16.20 39.75
CA ASN A 818 10.36 -17.47 40.05
C ASN A 818 10.04 -18.49 38.94
N LYS A 819 10.89 -19.50 38.77
CA LYS A 819 10.67 -20.58 37.83
C LYS A 819 9.67 -21.60 38.40
N THR A 820 8.65 -21.91 37.60
CA THR A 820 7.64 -22.92 37.92
C THR A 820 7.37 -23.82 36.70
N LYS A 821 6.92 -25.05 36.92
CA LYS A 821 6.46 -25.98 35.86
C LYS A 821 4.95 -25.90 35.62
N THR A 822 4.25 -25.18 36.48
CA THR A 822 2.80 -24.97 36.36
C THR A 822 2.57 -23.79 35.44
N PHE A 823 1.77 -23.99 34.38
CA PHE A 823 1.30 -22.89 33.53
C PHE A 823 0.02 -22.30 34.13
N SER A 824 -0.05 -20.97 34.22
CA SER A 824 -1.27 -20.21 34.49
C SER A 824 -1.27 -18.95 33.65
N ASP A 825 -2.42 -18.60 33.06
CA ASP A 825 -2.59 -17.32 32.37
C ASP A 825 -2.39 -16.13 33.32
N ASP A 826 -2.58 -16.30 34.61
CA ASP A 826 -2.31 -15.28 35.65
C ASP A 826 -0.82 -14.89 35.72
N TYR A 827 0.09 -15.69 35.18
CA TYR A 827 1.53 -15.41 35.13
C TYR A 827 1.92 -14.57 33.91
N ALA A 828 0.94 -14.18 33.06
CA ALA A 828 1.21 -13.35 31.92
C ALA A 828 1.81 -12.01 32.33
N ALA A 829 2.81 -11.58 31.62
CA ALA A 829 3.51 -10.31 31.82
C ALA A 829 3.79 -9.62 30.49
N PHE A 830 4.03 -8.32 30.53
CA PHE A 830 4.47 -7.59 29.36
C PHE A 830 5.85 -8.05 28.91
N THR A 831 5.95 -8.36 27.63
CA THR A 831 7.18 -8.92 27.06
C THR A 831 8.19 -7.88 26.60
N GLY A 832 7.80 -6.60 26.54
CA GLY A 832 8.59 -5.53 25.88
C GLY A 832 8.60 -5.62 24.36
N LYS A 833 7.83 -6.55 23.77
CA LYS A 833 7.76 -6.82 22.34
C LYS A 833 6.39 -6.42 21.81
N GLN A 834 6.34 -5.77 20.65
CA GLN A 834 5.09 -5.20 20.11
C GLN A 834 4.80 -5.67 18.68
N MET A 835 3.52 -5.72 18.33
CA MET A 835 3.08 -6.12 17.00
C MET A 835 3.30 -5.04 15.92
N PHE A 836 3.35 -3.77 16.31
CA PHE A 836 3.58 -2.65 15.41
C PHE A 836 5.06 -2.26 15.40
N ALA A 837 5.64 -2.20 14.20
CA ALA A 837 7.05 -1.84 14.06
C ALA A 837 7.27 -0.37 14.46
N PRO A 838 8.14 -0.07 15.44
CA PRO A 838 8.50 1.31 15.76
C PRO A 838 9.39 1.94 14.70
N TRP A 839 10.12 1.15 13.92
CA TRP A 839 10.99 1.60 12.85
C TRP A 839 10.54 1.04 11.52
N ALA A 840 10.42 1.89 10.51
CA ALA A 840 10.14 1.48 9.16
C ALA A 840 10.79 2.44 8.16
N GLY A 841 11.07 1.95 6.96
CA GLY A 841 11.64 2.79 5.93
C GLY A 841 11.92 2.04 4.63
N GLY A 842 12.63 2.73 3.74
CA GLY A 842 13.08 2.18 2.49
C GLY A 842 14.32 2.89 1.97
N PHE A 843 14.94 2.28 0.99
CA PHE A 843 15.98 2.92 0.21
C PHE A 843 15.89 2.46 -1.24
N ASN A 844 16.22 3.37 -2.14
CA ASN A 844 16.12 3.15 -3.57
C ASN A 844 17.40 3.62 -4.25
N PHE A 845 17.74 2.97 -5.36
CA PHE A 845 18.67 3.56 -6.30
C PHE A 845 18.08 3.49 -7.73
N THR A 846 18.40 4.49 -8.53
CA THR A 846 18.06 4.51 -9.95
C THR A 846 19.28 4.94 -10.73
N PHE A 847 19.71 4.09 -11.66
CA PHE A 847 20.85 4.34 -12.57
C PHE A 847 20.33 4.40 -13.99
N GLY A 848 20.81 5.37 -14.78
CA GLY A 848 20.49 5.52 -16.19
C GLY A 848 21.76 5.72 -17.04
N TRP A 849 21.77 5.11 -18.23
CA TRP A 849 22.84 5.27 -19.22
C TRP A 849 22.32 4.99 -20.62
N LYS A 850 22.30 6.00 -21.52
CA LYS A 850 22.00 5.87 -22.96
C LYS A 850 20.77 4.98 -23.25
N GLY A 851 19.65 5.23 -22.58
CA GLY A 851 18.42 4.47 -22.74
C GLY A 851 18.30 3.24 -21.83
N LEU A 852 19.39 2.78 -21.19
CA LEU A 852 19.35 1.78 -20.13
C LEU A 852 18.94 2.43 -18.82
N SER A 853 18.00 1.86 -18.11
CA SER A 853 17.59 2.26 -16.76
C SER A 853 17.57 1.04 -15.85
N ILE A 854 18.24 1.13 -14.71
CA ILE A 854 18.24 0.09 -13.67
C ILE A 854 17.78 0.74 -12.38
N GLY A 855 16.77 0.15 -11.72
CA GLY A 855 16.26 0.61 -10.45
C GLY A 855 16.10 -0.52 -9.45
N ALA A 856 16.42 -0.27 -8.18
CA ALA A 856 16.10 -1.19 -7.10
C ALA A 856 15.45 -0.43 -5.94
N GLN A 857 14.47 -1.07 -5.35
CA GLN A 857 13.65 -0.57 -4.26
C GLN A 857 13.68 -1.56 -3.11
N PHE A 858 14.03 -1.08 -1.93
CA PHE A 858 14.05 -1.86 -0.71
C PHE A 858 13.05 -1.28 0.28
N SER A 859 12.39 -2.16 1.03
CA SER A 859 11.62 -1.79 2.21
C SER A 859 12.08 -2.59 3.42
N TRP A 860 12.00 -1.97 4.60
CA TRP A 860 12.38 -2.61 5.84
C TRP A 860 11.53 -2.15 7.01
N VAL A 861 11.37 -3.03 7.98
CA VAL A 861 10.81 -2.73 9.30
C VAL A 861 11.66 -3.39 10.37
N ALA A 862 11.73 -2.76 11.56
CA ALA A 862 12.47 -3.30 12.70
C ALA A 862 11.69 -3.11 14.01
N GLY A 863 11.88 -4.07 14.92
CA GLY A 863 11.19 -4.11 16.21
C GLY A 863 9.75 -4.59 16.15
N LYS A 864 9.37 -5.29 15.08
CA LYS A 864 8.07 -5.94 14.92
C LYS A 864 8.14 -7.37 15.43
N TYR A 865 7.14 -7.78 16.19
CA TYR A 865 6.98 -9.16 16.65
C TYR A 865 5.60 -9.70 16.27
N THR A 866 5.51 -11.03 16.10
CA THR A 866 4.25 -11.72 15.83
C THR A 866 4.29 -13.11 16.44
N ARG A 867 3.13 -13.66 16.83
CA ARG A 867 3.03 -15.04 17.30
C ARG A 867 3.00 -15.97 16.07
N ASN A 868 3.97 -16.88 16.00
CA ASN A 868 4.07 -17.90 14.98
C ASN A 868 3.27 -19.14 15.42
N ASN A 869 2.00 -19.18 15.02
CA ASN A 869 1.13 -20.29 15.41
C ASN A 869 1.31 -21.50 14.49
N ASP A 870 1.89 -21.36 13.30
CA ASP A 870 2.33 -22.50 12.48
C ASP A 870 3.40 -23.29 13.24
N LYS A 871 4.38 -22.62 13.85
CA LYS A 871 5.40 -23.26 14.68
C LYS A 871 4.80 -23.94 15.90
N PHE A 872 3.77 -23.37 16.54
CA PHE A 872 3.07 -24.01 17.66
C PHE A 872 2.53 -25.38 17.27
N PHE A 873 1.85 -25.50 16.12
CA PHE A 873 1.31 -26.78 15.64
C PHE A 873 2.44 -27.75 15.29
N LEU A 874 3.49 -27.31 14.62
CA LEU A 874 4.61 -28.13 14.18
C LEU A 874 5.54 -28.58 15.32
N MET A 875 5.55 -27.88 16.43
CA MET A 875 6.34 -28.17 17.62
C MET A 875 5.54 -28.89 18.74
N ASN A 876 4.29 -29.23 18.46
CA ASN A 876 3.44 -29.94 19.43
C ASN A 876 3.33 -31.42 19.07
N PRO A 877 3.97 -32.33 19.85
CA PRO A 877 3.97 -33.77 19.55
C PRO A 877 2.57 -34.40 19.51
N LEU A 878 1.57 -33.78 20.21
CA LEU A 878 0.20 -34.27 20.18
C LEU A 878 -0.47 -34.22 18.80
N PHE A 879 -0.01 -33.33 17.93
CA PHE A 879 -0.52 -33.21 16.55
C PHE A 879 0.21 -34.10 15.55
N LEU A 880 1.32 -34.75 15.94
CA LEU A 880 2.08 -35.64 15.07
C LEU A 880 1.41 -36.99 14.82
N THR A 881 0.48 -37.36 15.66
CA THR A 881 -0.37 -38.54 15.40
C THR A 881 -1.23 -38.37 14.17
N ASP A 882 -1.56 -37.13 13.85
CA ASP A 882 -2.45 -36.72 12.74
C ASP A 882 -1.73 -35.85 11.70
N GLY A 883 -0.41 -35.61 11.82
CA GLY A 883 0.33 -34.73 10.94
C GLY A 883 1.85 -34.89 10.98
N ASN A 884 2.53 -34.01 10.21
CA ASN A 884 3.99 -33.84 10.24
C ASN A 884 4.38 -32.81 11.30
N GLY A 885 5.66 -32.74 11.63
CA GLY A 885 6.21 -31.80 12.58
C GLY A 885 7.54 -31.20 12.14
N ALA A 886 8.00 -30.22 12.91
CA ALA A 886 9.29 -29.62 12.70
C ALA A 886 10.42 -30.61 13.06
N ALA A 887 11.46 -30.67 12.24
CA ALA A 887 12.64 -31.48 12.52
C ALA A 887 13.35 -31.06 13.84
N GLU A 888 13.11 -29.87 14.34
CA GLU A 888 13.57 -29.37 15.64
C GLU A 888 13.06 -30.28 16.80
N LEU A 889 11.92 -30.96 16.65
CA LEU A 889 11.38 -31.89 17.63
C LEU A 889 12.30 -33.10 17.89
N LEU A 890 13.18 -33.47 16.94
CA LEU A 890 14.17 -34.54 17.15
C LEU A 890 15.16 -34.18 18.27
N ASN A 891 15.24 -32.92 18.67
CA ASN A 891 16.04 -32.46 19.81
C ASN A 891 15.24 -32.50 21.14
N MET A 892 14.06 -33.14 21.14
CA MET A 892 13.21 -33.28 22.33
C MET A 892 14.00 -33.90 23.48
N TRP A 893 13.77 -33.40 24.68
CA TRP A 893 14.38 -33.97 25.89
C TRP A 893 13.91 -35.42 26.13
N THR A 894 14.86 -36.31 26.26
CA THR A 894 14.62 -37.79 26.48
C THR A 894 15.35 -38.34 27.66
N THR A 895 16.43 -37.69 28.13
CA THR A 895 17.26 -38.24 29.22
C THR A 895 17.66 -37.15 30.23
N PRO A 896 17.68 -37.51 31.56
CA PRO A 896 18.13 -36.57 32.58
C PRO A 896 19.52 -36.00 32.33
N GLY A 897 19.66 -34.71 32.41
CA GLY A 897 20.89 -33.98 32.14
C GLY A 897 21.02 -33.43 30.72
N GLN A 898 20.12 -33.78 29.81
CA GLN A 898 20.10 -33.21 28.45
C GLN A 898 19.68 -31.75 28.50
N VAL A 899 20.48 -30.89 27.84
CA VAL A 899 20.16 -29.46 27.68
C VAL A 899 19.59 -29.22 26.30
N THR A 900 18.34 -28.83 26.24
CA THR A 900 17.59 -28.58 25.02
C THR A 900 16.51 -27.52 25.27
N ASP A 901 16.05 -26.84 24.19
CA ASP A 901 14.92 -25.92 24.23
C ASP A 901 13.60 -26.62 23.91
N VAL A 902 13.62 -27.91 23.55
CA VAL A 902 12.44 -28.69 23.21
C VAL A 902 12.07 -29.57 24.39
N PRO A 903 10.97 -29.30 25.10
CA PRO A 903 10.59 -30.05 26.31
C PRO A 903 10.16 -31.50 26.00
N CYS A 904 10.12 -32.36 27.04
CA CYS A 904 9.70 -33.75 26.95
C CYS A 904 8.27 -33.89 26.41
N LEU A 905 7.87 -35.13 26.09
CA LEU A 905 6.55 -35.45 25.53
C LEU A 905 5.40 -35.08 26.49
N GLU A 906 5.57 -35.32 27.76
CA GLU A 906 4.56 -35.09 28.81
C GLU A 906 4.33 -33.61 29.07
N SER A 907 5.25 -32.75 28.63
CA SER A 907 5.12 -31.31 28.79
C SER A 907 4.15 -30.73 27.78
N GLU A 908 2.99 -30.31 28.24
CA GLU A 908 1.96 -29.70 27.39
C GLU A 908 2.43 -28.40 26.75
N ARG A 909 2.21 -28.22 25.42
CA ARG A 909 2.51 -26.97 24.69
C ARG A 909 1.34 -26.01 24.84
N LYS A 910 1.61 -24.80 25.36
CA LYS A 910 0.60 -23.77 25.60
C LYS A 910 0.74 -22.62 24.62
N THR A 911 -0.38 -22.14 24.03
CA THR A 911 -0.39 -21.04 23.08
C THR A 911 -0.17 -19.67 23.73
N GLY A 912 -0.52 -19.51 25.01
CA GLY A 912 -0.35 -18.28 25.79
C GLY A 912 1.09 -17.96 26.23
N ASN A 913 2.07 -18.65 25.66
CA ASN A 913 3.48 -18.55 26.01
C ASN A 913 4.25 -17.73 24.97
N ASP A 914 5.26 -16.98 25.41
CA ASP A 914 6.11 -16.13 24.58
C ASP A 914 7.15 -16.91 23.75
N ILE A 915 7.26 -18.22 23.89
CA ILE A 915 8.14 -19.07 23.05
C ILE A 915 7.75 -19.02 21.58
N TRP A 916 6.47 -18.75 21.28
CA TRP A 916 5.94 -18.61 19.92
C TRP A 916 6.03 -17.18 19.37
N LEU A 917 6.55 -16.24 20.17
CA LEU A 917 6.67 -14.83 19.81
C LEU A 917 8.00 -14.59 19.11
N GLU A 918 7.97 -14.43 17.80
CA GLU A 918 9.15 -14.30 16.96
C GLU A 918 9.35 -12.85 16.46
N ASP A 919 10.62 -12.51 16.24
CA ASP A 919 11.02 -11.25 15.59
C ASP A 919 10.68 -11.31 14.10
N ALA A 920 9.65 -10.57 13.70
CA ALA A 920 9.18 -10.43 12.33
C ALA A 920 9.73 -9.17 11.63
N SER A 921 10.85 -8.63 12.10
CA SER A 921 11.60 -7.60 11.40
C SER A 921 12.15 -8.16 10.09
N PHE A 922 12.18 -7.31 9.05
CA PHE A 922 12.69 -7.75 7.75
C PHE A 922 13.29 -6.61 6.93
N LEU A 923 14.16 -6.97 6.01
CA LEU A 923 14.63 -6.18 4.87
C LEU A 923 14.27 -6.94 3.60
N ARG A 924 13.54 -6.29 2.68
CA ARG A 924 13.06 -6.92 1.43
C ARG A 924 13.44 -6.10 0.21
N LEU A 925 14.01 -6.77 -0.81
CA LEU A 925 14.12 -6.22 -2.15
C LEU A 925 12.74 -6.32 -2.81
N LYS A 926 11.98 -5.22 -2.73
CA LYS A 926 10.60 -5.14 -3.23
C LYS A 926 10.55 -5.14 -4.74
N ASN A 927 11.46 -4.40 -5.37
CA ASN A 927 11.48 -4.21 -6.82
C ASN A 927 12.91 -4.12 -7.32
N LEU A 928 13.21 -4.85 -8.38
CA LEU A 928 14.44 -4.72 -9.16
C LEU A 928 14.04 -4.63 -10.62
N GLN A 929 14.31 -3.50 -11.25
CA GLN A 929 13.93 -3.24 -12.62
C GLN A 929 15.16 -3.02 -13.50
N CYS A 930 15.11 -3.56 -14.71
CA CYS A 930 16.00 -3.21 -15.80
C CYS A 930 15.13 -2.88 -17.03
N ALA A 931 15.28 -1.69 -17.57
CA ALA A 931 14.55 -1.25 -18.75
C ALA A 931 15.50 -0.68 -19.79
N TYR A 932 15.18 -0.87 -21.06
CA TYR A 932 15.93 -0.34 -22.17
C TYR A 932 15.02 0.30 -23.20
N THR A 933 15.22 1.58 -23.44
CA THR A 933 14.56 2.32 -24.51
C THR A 933 15.38 2.19 -25.79
N LEU A 934 14.76 1.68 -26.85
CA LEU A 934 15.48 1.46 -28.11
C LEU A 934 15.89 2.78 -28.75
N PRO A 935 17.09 2.86 -29.35
CA PRO A 935 17.54 4.06 -30.05
C PRO A 935 16.58 4.44 -31.17
N ARG A 936 16.21 5.70 -31.24
CA ARG A 936 15.27 6.24 -32.24
C ARG A 936 15.65 5.91 -33.69
N ASN A 937 16.94 5.87 -34.01
CA ASN A 937 17.41 5.52 -35.35
C ASN A 937 17.00 4.13 -35.81
N LEU A 938 16.74 3.20 -34.86
CA LEU A 938 16.22 1.87 -35.16
C LEU A 938 14.68 1.90 -35.29
N VAL A 939 14.01 2.60 -34.39
CA VAL A 939 12.55 2.62 -34.30
C VAL A 939 11.92 3.38 -35.49
N ARG A 940 12.50 4.51 -35.90
CA ARG A 940 12.05 5.31 -37.06
C ARG A 940 12.03 4.59 -38.40
N LYS A 941 12.80 3.50 -38.53
CA LYS A 941 12.75 2.69 -39.76
C LYS A 941 11.39 2.02 -39.97
N ILE A 942 10.58 1.90 -38.90
CA ILE A 942 9.23 1.30 -38.94
C ILE A 942 8.16 2.32 -39.34
N GLY A 943 8.45 3.61 -39.25
CA GLY A 943 7.68 4.71 -39.84
C GLY A 943 6.50 5.24 -39.03
N PHE A 944 5.85 4.42 -38.23
CA PHE A 944 4.66 4.80 -37.42
C PHE A 944 4.84 4.58 -35.92
N ILE A 945 6.04 4.17 -35.47
CA ILE A 945 6.38 3.99 -34.05
C ILE A 945 7.35 5.10 -33.64
N ASP A 946 7.01 5.80 -32.56
CA ASP A 946 7.85 6.89 -32.04
C ASP A 946 8.88 6.37 -31.03
N ASN A 947 8.49 5.44 -30.16
CA ASN A 947 9.34 4.90 -29.12
C ASN A 947 9.00 3.45 -28.78
N VAL A 948 10.02 2.65 -28.42
CA VAL A 948 9.86 1.29 -27.88
C VAL A 948 10.72 1.15 -26.65
N LYS A 949 10.13 0.79 -25.54
CA LYS A 949 10.78 0.46 -24.27
C LYS A 949 10.51 -1.00 -23.92
N VAL A 950 11.54 -1.76 -23.62
CA VAL A 950 11.45 -3.12 -23.09
C VAL A 950 11.92 -3.13 -21.63
N PHE A 951 11.32 -3.94 -20.80
CA PHE A 951 11.68 -3.98 -19.38
C PHE A 951 11.53 -5.39 -18.78
N VAL A 952 12.31 -5.62 -17.74
CA VAL A 952 12.24 -6.79 -16.87
C VAL A 952 12.15 -6.28 -15.43
N VAL A 953 11.24 -6.85 -14.66
CA VAL A 953 11.02 -6.50 -13.25
C VAL A 953 10.97 -7.76 -12.40
N GLY A 954 11.77 -7.79 -11.33
CA GLY A 954 11.69 -8.79 -10.29
C GLY A 954 11.07 -8.19 -9.02
N ARG A 955 10.09 -8.87 -8.42
CA ARG A 955 9.42 -8.44 -7.18
C ARG A 955 9.67 -9.43 -6.05
N ASN A 956 9.82 -8.89 -4.82
CA ASN A 956 10.00 -9.66 -3.59
C ASN A 956 11.12 -10.73 -3.70
N LEU A 957 12.19 -10.43 -4.47
CA LEU A 957 13.20 -11.43 -4.83
C LEU A 957 13.99 -11.94 -3.62
N LEU A 958 14.29 -11.05 -2.68
CA LEU A 958 15.08 -11.35 -1.50
C LEU A 958 14.38 -10.79 -0.26
N THR A 959 14.31 -11.60 0.80
CA THR A 959 13.83 -11.19 2.12
C THR A 959 14.81 -11.69 3.17
N PHE A 960 15.34 -10.77 3.96
CA PHE A 960 16.20 -11.06 5.10
C PHE A 960 15.39 -10.87 6.38
N THR A 961 15.20 -11.93 7.15
CA THR A 961 14.39 -11.95 8.38
C THR A 961 14.86 -13.06 9.32
N LYS A 962 14.55 -12.90 10.60
CA LYS A 962 14.69 -13.96 11.62
C LYS A 962 13.41 -14.77 11.80
N TYR A 963 12.30 -14.31 11.21
CA TYR A 963 11.03 -14.98 11.30
C TYR A 963 11.09 -16.36 10.61
N THR A 964 10.61 -17.39 11.29
CA THR A 964 10.70 -18.77 10.78
C THR A 964 9.48 -19.19 9.96
N GLY A 965 8.35 -18.50 10.08
CA GLY A 965 7.15 -18.76 9.26
C GLY A 965 7.31 -18.34 7.79
N TYR A 966 6.21 -18.39 7.06
CA TYR A 966 6.21 -18.14 5.60
C TYR A 966 6.58 -16.71 5.21
N ASP A 967 5.98 -15.69 5.84
CA ASP A 967 6.22 -14.28 5.50
C ASP A 967 6.15 -13.38 6.73
N PRO A 968 7.19 -12.58 7.03
CA PRO A 968 7.18 -11.64 8.14
C PRO A 968 6.24 -10.44 7.93
N GLU A 969 5.84 -10.16 6.67
CA GLU A 969 5.01 -9.04 6.31
C GLU A 969 3.54 -9.31 6.65
N SER A 970 3.06 -8.78 7.78
CA SER A 970 1.69 -8.93 8.26
C SER A 970 1.29 -7.77 9.15
N SER A 971 0.04 -7.36 9.11
CA SER A 971 -0.54 -6.42 10.10
C SER A 971 -1.13 -7.13 11.33
N SER A 972 -1.13 -8.48 11.38
CA SER A 972 -1.70 -9.29 12.46
C SER A 972 -0.70 -9.55 13.58
N ASN A 973 -1.22 -9.73 14.81
CA ASN A 973 -0.47 -10.19 15.99
C ASN A 973 -0.24 -11.71 16.01
N LEU A 974 -0.95 -12.46 15.14
CA LEU A 974 -0.88 -13.92 15.03
C LEU A 974 -0.78 -14.32 13.56
N GLN A 975 0.02 -15.33 13.26
CA GLN A 975 0.12 -15.94 11.94
C GLN A 975 -0.17 -17.45 12.02
N LEU A 976 -1.04 -17.92 11.12
CA LEU A 976 -1.42 -19.34 11.02
C LEU A 976 -1.92 -19.64 9.60
N GLY A 977 -1.23 -20.53 8.88
CA GLY A 977 -1.67 -20.99 7.56
C GLY A 977 -1.92 -19.88 6.56
N ARG A 978 -1.06 -18.87 6.54
CA ARG A 978 -1.24 -17.67 5.74
C ARG A 978 -0.55 -17.77 4.38
N TYR A 979 -1.23 -17.33 3.33
CA TYR A 979 -0.65 -17.26 1.99
C TYR A 979 0.46 -16.18 1.93
N PRO A 980 1.73 -16.53 1.66
CA PRO A 980 2.84 -15.59 1.66
C PRO A 980 2.88 -14.75 0.38
N ASN A 981 3.53 -13.59 0.44
CA ASN A 981 3.81 -12.78 -0.73
C ASN A 981 4.76 -13.52 -1.69
N SER A 982 4.33 -13.70 -2.92
CA SER A 982 5.08 -14.45 -3.94
C SER A 982 6.26 -13.64 -4.49
N LYS A 983 7.33 -14.35 -4.91
CA LYS A 983 8.37 -13.81 -5.79
C LYS A 983 7.83 -13.78 -7.21
N GLN A 984 8.05 -12.68 -7.91
CA GLN A 984 7.54 -12.51 -9.28
C GLN A 984 8.62 -11.99 -10.21
N PHE A 985 8.65 -12.52 -11.43
CA PHE A 985 9.44 -11.98 -12.56
C PHE A 985 8.48 -11.58 -13.66
N THR A 986 8.63 -10.37 -14.18
CA THR A 986 7.77 -9.81 -15.23
C THR A 986 8.62 -9.26 -16.35
N PHE A 987 8.23 -9.57 -17.60
CA PHE A 987 8.80 -9.05 -18.83
C PHE A 987 7.75 -8.23 -19.54
N GLY A 988 8.11 -7.09 -20.09
CA GLY A 988 7.14 -6.26 -20.79
C GLY A 988 7.75 -5.34 -21.82
N ALA A 989 6.86 -4.80 -22.63
CA ALA A 989 7.17 -3.80 -23.64
C ALA A 989 6.13 -2.68 -23.63
N GLU A 990 6.58 -1.48 -23.94
CA GLU A 990 5.76 -0.29 -24.12
C GLU A 990 6.11 0.34 -25.47
N ILE A 991 5.09 0.62 -26.26
CA ILE A 991 5.20 1.15 -27.63
C ILE A 991 4.37 2.41 -27.72
N ASN A 992 4.99 3.51 -28.13
CA ASN A 992 4.35 4.79 -28.40
C ASN A 992 4.28 5.01 -29.91
N PHE A 993 3.08 5.43 -30.37
CA PHE A 993 2.77 5.65 -31.78
C PHE A 993 2.50 7.10 -32.06
#